data_9d6d86919a04e7f618fd9ca8706cc74b
#
_entry.id   9d6d86919a04e7f618fd9ca8706cc74b
#
_cell.length_a   1.000
_cell.length_b   1.000
_cell.length_c   1.000
_cell.angle_alpha   90.00
_cell.angle_beta   90.00
_cell.angle_gamma   90.00
#
_symmetry.space_group_name_H-M   'P 1'
#
loop_
_entity.id
_entity.type
_entity.pdbx_description
1 polymer ?
#
loop_
_entity_poly.entity_id
_entity_poly.type
_entity_poly.pdbx_seq_one_letter_code
_entity_poly.pdbx_strand_id
1 'polypeptide(L)'
;MKKRLLAFLLAVSIAVSMLVMPASAAGNNTAVQFAITLGAMNSEQSSALDAAVTRGAFARMLTSYSTYRESISSQGAVGTLYTDLPGSSAWAPYVRIAVQQGWMNGYTDGSFRPNNAVTLEEACTAVLKLMGYKMTDLSGAFPNAQLNKAGELGLRAGLDRRQGEAMNYEDCAVLLYNALTANNASGSAYGTTLGFTVSNGQVDGSTILLSSLEGPFVASESTVLPFVPVSVYRNDKVSGSAELNKYDVYYYSESLKTLWVYTRRAAGRITEVSPTASAPASITVAGTSYTLGSTAIASQVSSLNGGGVGQVVTLLLGMNNVAAGIITGEEADEVFYGVVQSSARNLIDEDNSADVLQTVKVLCTDGLAREVNVDKSLNFPTGWLVEVRVSPEGESVETIDERSVSGTVNENATALGDRALADDVQILDTSTGGVAGTVRPSRLSGVNLKASDVRYYTTNPQGQIDKLILNDVTGDLWYYGVLDDVKNVAANYSTLLSAIKAQPGDGTIDTDAVASQVKSIMVPTTTEILWGVISGDILSTAWERLTSNTGALLGLGFQQIAKITGTPFSQIFDFIGSGATYIGYVSGQQVSLSTSIKYPVLAGGIAVCQETTGSVRNMVQLMPMKIDKVGAASVLSSKGERFEMADDTQVYLWYKGQYYYTKLTSVNSDDYYLTGWYDNFGCAAGKKVRIIVAVKKD
;
A
#
# COMPACT_ATOMS: atom_id res chain seq x y z
N MET A 1 29.48 -28.77 -12.37
CA MET A 1 29.19 -27.34 -12.49
C MET A 1 27.98 -27.02 -13.38
N LYS A 2 27.91 -27.47 -14.66
CA LYS A 2 26.77 -27.15 -15.54
C LYS A 2 25.38 -27.58 -15.03
N LYS A 3 25.24 -28.71 -14.32
CA LYS A 3 23.95 -29.18 -13.76
C LYS A 3 23.50 -28.36 -12.53
N ARG A 4 24.43 -27.82 -11.73
CA ARG A 4 24.14 -26.95 -10.58
C ARG A 4 23.71 -25.56 -11.03
N LEU A 5 24.30 -25.07 -12.11
CA LEU A 5 23.91 -23.81 -12.73
C LEU A 5 22.50 -23.90 -13.35
N LEU A 6 22.14 -25.07 -13.92
CA LEU A 6 20.82 -25.29 -14.52
C LEU A 6 19.72 -25.38 -13.46
N ALA A 7 19.96 -26.01 -12.29
CA ALA A 7 19.00 -26.06 -11.19
C ALA A 7 18.80 -24.69 -10.53
N PHE A 8 19.87 -23.90 -10.41
CA PHE A 8 19.81 -22.52 -9.92
C PHE A 8 19.07 -21.61 -10.91
N LEU A 9 19.35 -21.76 -12.20
CA LEU A 9 18.64 -21.03 -13.28
C LEU A 9 17.15 -21.43 -13.33
N LEU A 10 16.80 -22.68 -13.05
CA LEU A 10 15.41 -23.13 -13.02
C LEU A 10 14.67 -22.58 -11.79
N ALA A 11 15.30 -22.57 -10.62
CA ALA A 11 14.72 -21.98 -9.42
C ALA A 11 14.54 -20.45 -9.55
N VAL A 12 15.50 -19.76 -10.15
CA VAL A 12 15.42 -18.33 -10.44
C VAL A 12 14.39 -18.04 -11.53
N SER A 13 14.25 -18.89 -12.54
CA SER A 13 13.23 -18.72 -13.60
C SER A 13 11.81 -18.96 -13.07
N ILE A 14 11.62 -19.83 -12.07
CA ILE A 14 10.32 -20.04 -11.41
C ILE A 14 10.01 -18.86 -10.47
N ALA A 15 10.98 -18.34 -9.72
CA ALA A 15 10.80 -17.15 -8.90
C ALA A 15 10.52 -15.89 -9.73
N VAL A 16 11.17 -15.77 -10.90
CA VAL A 16 10.92 -14.68 -11.86
C VAL A 16 9.59 -14.87 -12.62
N SER A 17 9.13 -16.11 -12.85
CA SER A 17 7.83 -16.36 -13.48
C SER A 17 6.64 -16.05 -12.58
N MET A 18 6.81 -15.95 -11.25
CA MET A 18 5.79 -15.41 -10.35
C MET A 18 5.76 -13.87 -10.33
N LEU A 19 6.77 -13.21 -10.88
CA LEU A 19 6.79 -11.76 -11.16
C LEU A 19 6.14 -11.38 -12.51
N VAL A 20 5.56 -12.36 -13.22
CA VAL A 20 4.74 -12.12 -14.42
C VAL A 20 3.35 -11.64 -14.01
N MET A 21 3.31 -10.42 -13.47
CA MET A 21 2.07 -9.63 -13.44
C MET A 21 1.90 -8.97 -14.81
N PRO A 22 0.66 -8.87 -15.34
CA PRO A 22 0.42 -8.14 -16.59
C PRO A 22 0.95 -6.69 -16.44
N ALA A 23 1.48 -6.12 -17.50
CA ALA A 23 2.15 -4.82 -17.52
C ALA A 23 1.34 -3.63 -16.97
N SER A 24 0.08 -3.83 -16.64
CA SER A 24 -0.80 -2.87 -15.97
C SER A 24 -0.86 -3.04 -14.44
N ALA A 25 -0.13 -4.01 -13.86
CA ALA A 25 -0.14 -4.30 -12.43
C ALA A 25 1.25 -4.65 -11.85
N ALA A 26 2.32 -4.61 -12.64
CA ALA A 26 3.68 -4.51 -12.10
C ALA A 26 3.78 -3.09 -11.50
N GLY A 27 3.49 -2.99 -10.20
CA GLY A 27 3.41 -1.70 -9.52
C GLY A 27 4.72 -0.93 -9.69
N ASN A 28 4.65 0.37 -9.52
CA ASN A 28 5.74 1.36 -9.51
C ASN A 28 7.02 0.86 -8.81
N ASN A 29 6.89 -0.11 -7.91
CA ASN A 29 7.97 -0.77 -7.20
C ASN A 29 8.98 -1.48 -8.14
N THR A 30 8.54 -2.19 -9.19
CA THR A 30 9.45 -2.87 -10.13
C THR A 30 10.27 -1.86 -10.92
N ALA A 31 9.67 -0.78 -11.39
CA ALA A 31 10.34 0.28 -12.11
C ALA A 31 11.40 0.99 -11.25
N VAL A 32 11.06 1.25 -9.98
CA VAL A 32 11.95 1.84 -8.98
C VAL A 32 13.13 0.90 -8.70
N GLN A 33 12.87 -0.40 -8.49
CA GLN A 33 13.92 -1.40 -8.29
C GLN A 33 14.89 -1.48 -9.49
N PHE A 34 14.36 -1.41 -10.70
CA PHE A 34 15.20 -1.33 -11.91
C PHE A 34 16.07 -0.06 -11.93
N ALA A 35 15.50 1.09 -11.61
CA ALA A 35 16.23 2.36 -11.57
C ALA A 35 17.36 2.34 -10.54
N ILE A 36 17.12 1.75 -9.37
CA ILE A 36 18.13 1.55 -8.33
C ILE A 36 19.25 0.62 -8.84
N THR A 37 18.87 -0.52 -9.39
CA THR A 37 19.80 -1.55 -9.87
C THR A 37 20.70 -1.05 -10.99
N LEU A 38 20.17 -0.24 -11.89
CA LEU A 38 20.95 0.36 -12.96
C LEU A 38 21.78 1.58 -12.51
N GLY A 39 21.74 1.94 -11.23
CA GLY A 39 22.43 3.12 -10.71
C GLY A 39 21.82 4.46 -11.15
N ALA A 40 20.60 4.43 -11.68
CA ALA A 40 19.85 5.62 -12.07
C ALA A 40 19.40 6.45 -10.86
N MET A 41 19.15 5.77 -9.75
CA MET A 41 18.80 6.38 -8.46
C MET A 41 19.79 5.94 -7.39
N ASN A 42 20.14 6.86 -6.49
CA ASN A 42 20.92 6.56 -5.29
C ASN A 42 19.98 6.38 -4.07
N SER A 43 20.59 6.13 -2.91
CA SER A 43 19.89 5.91 -1.65
C SER A 43 18.99 7.08 -1.23
N GLU A 44 19.46 8.31 -1.36
CA GLU A 44 18.72 9.51 -1.00
C GLU A 44 17.50 9.71 -1.91
N GLN A 45 17.66 9.47 -3.20
CA GLN A 45 16.60 9.60 -4.20
C GLN A 45 15.53 8.51 -4.08
N SER A 46 15.91 7.30 -3.72
CA SER A 46 14.96 6.19 -3.54
C SER A 46 14.15 6.29 -2.24
N SER A 47 14.60 7.09 -1.27
CA SER A 47 13.81 7.43 -0.08
C SER A 47 12.86 8.61 -0.28
N ALA A 48 13.04 9.37 -1.38
CA ALA A 48 12.28 10.58 -1.69
C ALA A 48 11.62 10.47 -3.09
N LEU A 49 10.85 9.40 -3.32
CA LEU A 49 10.26 9.09 -4.62
C LEU A 49 9.36 10.20 -5.16
N ASP A 50 8.68 10.92 -4.27
CA ASP A 50 7.80 12.04 -4.62
C ASP A 50 8.55 13.35 -4.92
N ALA A 51 9.86 13.40 -4.64
CA ALA A 51 10.64 14.60 -4.91
C ALA A 51 10.81 14.84 -6.42
N ALA A 52 10.73 16.11 -6.82
CA ALA A 52 10.91 16.48 -8.23
C ALA A 52 12.32 16.14 -8.71
N VAL A 53 12.40 15.49 -9.88
CA VAL A 53 13.67 15.15 -10.51
C VAL A 53 14.24 16.38 -11.19
N THR A 54 15.48 16.71 -10.82
CA THR A 54 16.20 17.81 -11.49
C THR A 54 16.77 17.37 -12.85
N ARG A 55 17.05 18.32 -13.73
CA ARG A 55 17.62 18.05 -15.04
C ARG A 55 18.98 17.35 -14.95
N GLY A 56 19.79 17.67 -13.93
CA GLY A 56 21.04 16.97 -13.65
C GLY A 56 20.84 15.52 -13.23
N ALA A 57 19.89 15.28 -12.32
CA ALA A 57 19.51 13.94 -11.90
C ALA A 57 18.91 13.12 -13.07
N PHE A 58 18.09 13.75 -13.92
CA PHE A 58 17.51 13.08 -15.08
C PHE A 58 18.57 12.70 -16.13
N ALA A 59 19.60 13.54 -16.33
CA ALA A 59 20.76 13.18 -17.18
C ALA A 59 21.47 11.92 -16.67
N ARG A 60 21.61 11.75 -15.34
CA ARG A 60 22.10 10.51 -14.74
C ARG A 60 21.17 9.34 -15.04
N MET A 61 19.87 9.50 -14.85
CA MET A 61 18.89 8.44 -15.11
C MET A 61 18.95 7.99 -16.58
N LEU A 62 18.97 8.90 -17.54
CA LEU A 62 19.13 8.59 -18.97
C LEU A 62 20.42 7.80 -19.26
N THR A 63 21.54 8.25 -18.68
CA THR A 63 22.85 7.59 -18.87
C THR A 63 22.83 6.17 -18.33
N SER A 64 22.22 5.95 -17.16
CA SER A 64 22.08 4.63 -16.53
C SER A 64 21.23 3.68 -17.37
N TYR A 65 20.24 4.19 -18.10
CA TYR A 65 19.41 3.44 -19.05
C TYR A 65 19.95 3.44 -20.48
N SER A 66 21.27 3.60 -20.64
CA SER A 66 21.95 3.61 -21.93
C SER A 66 23.13 2.66 -21.97
N THR A 67 23.69 2.45 -23.17
CA THR A 67 24.95 1.71 -23.37
C THR A 67 26.16 2.42 -22.76
N TYR A 68 26.01 3.67 -22.32
CA TYR A 68 27.10 4.48 -21.73
C TYR A 68 27.17 4.35 -20.20
N ARG A 69 26.31 3.56 -19.56
CA ARG A 69 26.26 3.43 -18.11
C ARG A 69 27.60 3.05 -17.47
N GLU A 70 28.36 2.19 -18.11
CA GLU A 70 29.69 1.74 -17.63
C GLU A 70 30.83 2.72 -17.92
N SER A 71 30.57 3.71 -18.76
CA SER A 71 31.59 4.69 -19.15
C SER A 71 31.84 5.77 -18.09
N ILE A 72 30.99 5.89 -17.10
CA ILE A 72 31.02 6.94 -16.06
C ILE A 72 32.09 6.67 -15.00
N SER A 73 32.32 5.42 -14.63
CA SER A 73 33.24 5.03 -13.55
C SER A 73 34.71 5.37 -13.80
N SER A 74 35.05 5.64 -15.06
CA SER A 74 36.43 5.97 -15.50
C SER A 74 36.69 7.46 -15.67
N GLN A 75 35.70 8.34 -15.44
CA GLN A 75 35.81 9.76 -15.71
C GLN A 75 36.11 10.57 -14.46
N GLY A 76 37.28 11.19 -14.43
CA GLY A 76 37.61 12.26 -13.48
C GLY A 76 36.83 13.56 -13.76
N ALA A 77 37.28 14.69 -13.20
CA ALA A 77 36.69 15.99 -13.51
C ALA A 77 36.65 16.25 -15.03
N VAL A 78 35.45 16.56 -15.54
CA VAL A 78 35.24 16.76 -16.99
C VAL A 78 35.03 18.25 -17.30
N GLY A 79 35.54 18.69 -18.43
CA GLY A 79 35.22 20.02 -18.95
C GLY A 79 33.72 20.12 -19.27
N THR A 80 33.11 21.24 -18.92
CA THR A 80 31.71 21.54 -19.29
C THR A 80 31.66 22.77 -20.18
N LEU A 81 30.62 22.83 -21.01
CA LEU A 81 30.37 23.98 -21.88
C LEU A 81 29.33 24.95 -21.25
N TYR A 82 28.87 24.65 -20.04
CA TYR A 82 27.79 25.38 -19.39
C TYR A 82 28.30 26.24 -18.23
N THR A 83 27.83 27.48 -18.17
CA THR A 83 28.25 28.47 -17.17
C THR A 83 27.85 28.14 -15.75
N ASP A 84 26.78 27.37 -15.61
CA ASP A 84 26.16 26.98 -14.33
C ASP A 84 26.44 25.51 -13.91
N LEU A 85 27.35 24.84 -14.66
CA LEU A 85 27.71 23.45 -14.38
C LEU A 85 29.25 23.30 -14.36
N PRO A 86 29.90 23.48 -13.21
CA PRO A 86 31.35 23.28 -13.11
C PRO A 86 31.74 21.82 -13.33
N GLY A 87 32.91 21.60 -13.89
CA GLY A 87 33.44 20.26 -14.22
C GLY A 87 33.61 19.33 -13.00
N SER A 88 33.70 19.92 -11.80
CA SER A 88 33.70 19.18 -10.51
C SER A 88 32.32 18.78 -10.01
N SER A 89 31.23 19.23 -10.65
CA SER A 89 29.90 18.85 -10.29
C SER A 89 29.66 17.35 -10.47
N ALA A 90 28.98 16.72 -9.53
CA ALA A 90 28.55 15.31 -9.63
C ALA A 90 27.69 15.03 -10.88
N TRP A 91 27.01 16.05 -11.41
CA TRP A 91 26.19 15.94 -12.62
C TRP A 91 27.00 16.08 -13.95
N ALA A 92 28.18 16.68 -13.90
CA ALA A 92 28.91 17.03 -15.09
C ALA A 92 29.20 15.85 -16.05
N PRO A 93 29.62 14.66 -15.58
CA PRO A 93 29.84 13.50 -16.46
C PRO A 93 28.55 13.05 -17.18
N TYR A 94 27.43 13.01 -16.46
CA TYR A 94 26.15 12.57 -17.00
C TYR A 94 25.57 13.58 -18.00
N VAL A 95 25.60 14.85 -17.64
CA VAL A 95 25.15 15.94 -18.53
C VAL A 95 25.95 15.97 -19.80
N ARG A 96 27.28 15.78 -19.70
CA ARG A 96 28.13 15.70 -20.88
C ARG A 96 27.68 14.61 -21.85
N ILE A 97 27.43 13.39 -21.35
CA ILE A 97 26.93 12.28 -22.17
C ILE A 97 25.57 12.60 -22.76
N ALA A 98 24.63 13.03 -21.92
CA ALA A 98 23.26 13.32 -22.36
C ALA A 98 23.22 14.39 -23.48
N VAL A 99 24.08 15.37 -23.40
CA VAL A 99 24.18 16.42 -24.42
C VAL A 99 24.94 15.95 -25.67
N GLN A 100 26.06 15.23 -25.51
CA GLN A 100 26.80 14.66 -26.65
C GLN A 100 25.96 13.68 -27.47
N GLN A 101 25.10 12.92 -26.81
CA GLN A 101 24.19 12.01 -27.47
C GLN A 101 22.90 12.70 -27.97
N GLY A 102 22.75 13.99 -27.69
CA GLY A 102 21.61 14.77 -28.13
C GLY A 102 20.30 14.50 -27.36
N TRP A 103 20.33 13.72 -26.26
CA TRP A 103 19.14 13.43 -25.46
C TRP A 103 18.62 14.67 -24.76
N MET A 104 19.51 15.48 -24.24
CA MET A 104 19.19 16.76 -23.59
C MET A 104 19.98 17.89 -24.24
N ASN A 105 19.46 19.11 -24.11
CA ASN A 105 20.11 20.32 -24.60
C ASN A 105 20.25 21.32 -23.44
N GLY A 106 21.29 22.18 -23.55
CA GLY A 106 21.34 23.41 -22.75
C GLY A 106 20.47 24.52 -23.35
N TYR A 107 20.49 25.66 -22.71
CA TYR A 107 19.75 26.85 -23.11
C TYR A 107 20.60 27.81 -23.95
N THR A 108 19.95 28.69 -24.67
CA THR A 108 20.61 29.66 -25.56
C THR A 108 21.47 30.69 -24.82
N ASP A 109 21.25 30.84 -23.49
CA ASP A 109 22.03 31.70 -22.60
C ASP A 109 23.37 31.04 -22.13
N GLY A 110 23.67 29.83 -22.61
CA GLY A 110 24.86 29.07 -22.22
C GLY A 110 24.73 28.32 -20.90
N SER A 111 23.56 28.28 -20.30
CA SER A 111 23.25 27.51 -19.06
C SER A 111 22.72 26.12 -19.39
N PHE A 112 22.84 25.18 -18.45
CA PHE A 112 22.16 23.86 -18.48
C PHE A 112 21.00 23.80 -17.53
N ARG A 113 21.02 24.56 -16.46
CA ARG A 113 20.05 24.60 -15.35
C ARG A 113 19.91 23.25 -14.67
N PRO A 114 21.00 22.67 -14.13
CA PRO A 114 21.01 21.30 -13.58
C PRO A 114 20.06 21.09 -12.42
N ASN A 115 19.73 22.16 -11.68
CA ASN A 115 18.86 22.12 -10.50
C ASN A 115 17.37 22.40 -10.81
N ASN A 116 17.03 22.75 -12.05
CA ASN A 116 15.63 22.92 -12.44
C ASN A 116 14.94 21.56 -12.58
N ALA A 117 13.67 21.49 -12.18
CA ALA A 117 12.89 20.29 -12.38
C ALA A 117 12.69 19.98 -13.87
N VAL A 118 12.68 18.68 -14.22
CA VAL A 118 12.32 18.20 -15.55
C VAL A 118 10.81 18.04 -15.66
N THR A 119 10.22 18.55 -16.77
CA THR A 119 8.78 18.38 -17.02
C THR A 119 8.49 17.10 -17.79
N LEU A 120 7.20 16.69 -17.81
CA LEU A 120 6.74 15.50 -18.53
C LEU A 120 7.17 15.52 -20.01
N GLU A 121 6.94 16.64 -20.72
CA GLU A 121 7.30 16.76 -22.13
C GLU A 121 8.79 16.76 -22.38
N GLU A 122 9.58 17.34 -21.47
CA GLU A 122 11.05 17.28 -21.53
C GLU A 122 11.56 15.85 -21.31
N ALA A 123 11.01 15.16 -20.32
CA ALA A 123 11.35 13.77 -20.01
C ALA A 123 10.99 12.83 -21.18
N CYS A 124 9.76 12.91 -21.68
CA CYS A 124 9.33 12.13 -22.84
C CYS A 124 10.19 12.39 -24.07
N THR A 125 10.54 13.67 -24.34
CA THR A 125 11.41 14.04 -25.46
C THR A 125 12.80 13.41 -25.34
N ALA A 126 13.39 13.46 -24.15
CA ALA A 126 14.72 12.91 -23.92
C ALA A 126 14.72 11.38 -24.03
N VAL A 127 13.69 10.70 -23.52
CA VAL A 127 13.54 9.24 -23.64
C VAL A 127 13.31 8.81 -25.09
N LEU A 128 12.50 9.52 -25.85
CA LEU A 128 12.33 9.23 -27.29
C LEU A 128 13.67 9.35 -28.04
N LYS A 129 14.46 10.39 -27.75
CA LYS A 129 15.80 10.54 -28.34
C LYS A 129 16.77 9.45 -27.89
N LEU A 130 16.72 9.04 -26.61
CA LEU A 130 17.47 7.90 -26.08
C LEU A 130 17.15 6.62 -26.85
N MET A 131 15.88 6.40 -27.21
CA MET A 131 15.42 5.28 -28.01
C MET A 131 15.69 5.42 -29.51
N GLY A 132 16.36 6.49 -29.93
CA GLY A 132 16.78 6.72 -31.32
C GLY A 132 15.76 7.43 -32.20
N TYR A 133 14.65 7.89 -31.70
CA TYR A 133 13.67 8.64 -32.48
C TYR A 133 14.18 10.05 -32.81
N LYS A 134 14.01 10.46 -34.05
CA LYS A 134 14.30 11.82 -34.50
C LYS A 134 13.07 12.70 -34.33
N MET A 135 13.25 13.82 -33.66
CA MET A 135 12.13 14.75 -33.40
C MET A 135 11.54 15.35 -34.67
N THR A 136 12.32 15.42 -35.74
CA THR A 136 11.88 15.85 -37.08
C THR A 136 10.90 14.89 -37.75
N ASP A 137 10.89 13.62 -37.34
CA ASP A 137 10.09 12.57 -37.95
C ASP A 137 8.73 12.44 -37.25
N LEU A 138 8.50 13.20 -36.18
CA LEU A 138 7.24 13.23 -35.43
C LEU A 138 6.25 14.20 -36.06
N SER A 139 4.99 13.79 -36.19
CA SER A 139 3.93 14.64 -36.72
C SER A 139 3.40 15.59 -35.65
N GLY A 140 3.39 16.89 -35.95
CA GLY A 140 2.87 17.94 -35.08
C GLY A 140 3.95 18.80 -34.44
N ALA A 141 3.51 19.78 -33.63
CA ALA A 141 4.38 20.70 -32.93
C ALA A 141 4.75 20.19 -31.53
N PHE A 142 5.89 20.64 -31.00
CA PHE A 142 6.25 20.46 -29.60
C PHE A 142 5.26 21.22 -28.72
N PRO A 143 4.81 20.63 -27.59
CA PRO A 143 5.19 19.32 -27.05
C PRO A 143 4.26 18.15 -27.47
N ASN A 144 3.16 18.45 -28.18
CA ASN A 144 2.12 17.46 -28.47
C ASN A 144 2.64 16.30 -29.31
N ALA A 145 3.52 16.56 -30.29
CA ALA A 145 4.10 15.50 -31.11
C ALA A 145 4.85 14.45 -30.27
N GLN A 146 5.65 14.90 -29.31
CA GLN A 146 6.43 14.04 -28.40
C GLN A 146 5.54 13.32 -27.40
N LEU A 147 4.58 14.02 -26.83
CA LEU A 147 3.65 13.42 -25.87
C LEU A 147 2.74 12.36 -26.51
N ASN A 148 2.29 12.60 -27.74
CA ASN A 148 1.50 11.65 -28.52
C ASN A 148 2.34 10.41 -28.87
N LYS A 149 3.58 10.60 -29.34
CA LYS A 149 4.49 9.49 -29.65
C LYS A 149 4.84 8.67 -28.41
N ALA A 150 5.08 9.32 -27.27
CA ALA A 150 5.31 8.64 -25.99
C ALA A 150 4.08 7.85 -25.54
N GLY A 151 2.86 8.37 -25.76
CA GLY A 151 1.61 7.66 -25.51
C GLY A 151 1.41 6.45 -26.42
N GLU A 152 1.66 6.62 -27.73
CA GLU A 152 1.57 5.53 -28.73
C GLU A 152 2.50 4.36 -28.38
N LEU A 153 3.71 4.65 -27.93
CA LEU A 153 4.70 3.66 -27.53
C LEU A 153 4.45 3.06 -26.12
N GLY A 154 3.43 3.52 -25.41
CA GLY A 154 3.15 3.07 -24.06
C GLY A 154 4.09 3.61 -22.98
N LEU A 155 4.98 4.56 -23.31
CA LEU A 155 5.95 5.12 -22.35
C LEU A 155 5.27 5.80 -21.16
N ARG A 156 4.10 6.35 -21.37
CA ARG A 156 3.32 7.07 -20.36
C ARG A 156 2.37 6.17 -19.55
N ALA A 157 2.39 4.86 -19.79
CA ALA A 157 1.54 3.93 -19.02
C ALA A 157 1.88 4.00 -17.53
N GLY A 158 0.87 4.20 -16.70
CA GLY A 158 1.04 4.33 -15.25
C GLY A 158 1.50 5.71 -14.77
N LEU A 159 1.66 6.71 -15.65
CA LEU A 159 1.97 8.09 -15.28
C LEU A 159 0.70 8.94 -15.23
N ASP A 160 0.53 9.67 -14.14
CA ASP A 160 -0.57 10.61 -13.95
C ASP A 160 -0.06 12.07 -13.93
N ARG A 161 0.76 12.41 -14.94
CA ARG A 161 1.33 13.75 -15.12
C ARG A 161 0.76 14.43 -16.35
N ARG A 162 0.52 15.74 -16.23
CA ARG A 162 0.07 16.60 -17.31
C ARG A 162 1.23 17.34 -17.92
N GLN A 163 1.02 17.87 -19.13
CA GLN A 163 1.96 18.78 -19.77
C GLN A 163 2.29 19.95 -18.84
N GLY A 164 3.59 20.27 -18.73
CA GLY A 164 4.11 21.34 -17.88
C GLY A 164 4.36 20.95 -16.45
N GLU A 165 3.87 19.79 -15.98
CA GLU A 165 4.11 19.33 -14.63
C GLU A 165 5.52 18.71 -14.48
N ALA A 166 6.12 18.96 -13.32
CA ALA A 166 7.40 18.37 -12.96
C ALA A 166 7.24 16.86 -12.69
N MET A 167 8.18 16.08 -13.20
CA MET A 167 8.30 14.65 -12.92
C MET A 167 8.97 14.42 -11.57
N ASN A 168 8.49 13.45 -10.81
CA ASN A 168 9.17 12.96 -9.62
C ASN A 168 10.04 11.72 -9.93
N TYR A 169 10.75 11.18 -8.92
CA TYR A 169 11.64 10.03 -9.12
C TYR A 169 10.88 8.78 -9.52
N GLU A 170 9.70 8.54 -8.96
CA GLU A 170 8.84 7.41 -9.30
C GLU A 170 8.38 7.48 -10.76
N ASP A 171 7.86 8.64 -11.19
CA ASP A 171 7.43 8.86 -12.57
C ASP A 171 8.56 8.64 -13.59
N CYS A 172 9.75 9.16 -13.28
CA CYS A 172 10.91 8.98 -14.16
C CYS A 172 11.35 7.51 -14.22
N ALA A 173 11.29 6.78 -13.10
CA ALA A 173 11.58 5.35 -13.07
C ALA A 173 10.58 4.57 -13.94
N VAL A 174 9.28 4.86 -13.81
CA VAL A 174 8.20 4.23 -14.60
C VAL A 174 8.39 4.54 -16.09
N LEU A 175 8.62 5.80 -16.45
CA LEU A 175 8.85 6.22 -17.83
C LEU A 175 10.03 5.46 -18.50
N LEU A 176 11.14 5.36 -17.79
CA LEU A 176 12.34 4.68 -18.28
C LEU A 176 12.18 3.16 -18.29
N TYR A 177 11.47 2.58 -17.33
CA TYR A 177 11.15 1.16 -17.33
C TYR A 177 10.25 0.79 -18.52
N ASN A 178 9.22 1.58 -18.80
CA ASN A 178 8.34 1.40 -19.94
C ASN A 178 9.12 1.49 -21.27
N ALA A 179 10.15 2.34 -21.33
CA ALA A 179 11.02 2.43 -22.50
C ALA A 179 11.74 1.11 -22.81
N LEU A 180 12.09 0.30 -21.79
CA LEU A 180 12.79 -0.97 -22.02
C LEU A 180 11.95 -1.95 -22.82
N THR A 181 10.63 -1.94 -22.64
CA THR A 181 9.69 -2.86 -23.33
C THR A 181 9.18 -2.29 -24.66
N ALA A 182 9.25 -0.98 -24.82
CA ALA A 182 8.79 -0.29 -26.01
C ALA A 182 9.78 -0.45 -27.18
N ASN A 183 9.24 -0.42 -28.40
CA ASN A 183 10.07 -0.48 -29.60
C ASN A 183 10.87 0.83 -29.76
N ASN A 184 12.16 0.70 -30.02
CA ASN A 184 13.03 1.79 -30.41
C ASN A 184 12.79 2.19 -31.87
N ALA A 185 13.50 3.20 -32.37
CA ALA A 185 13.38 3.66 -33.76
C ALA A 185 13.71 2.58 -34.81
N SER A 186 14.44 1.53 -34.43
CA SER A 186 14.75 0.39 -35.31
C SER A 186 13.68 -0.70 -35.29
N GLY A 187 12.64 -0.57 -34.49
CA GLY A 187 11.54 -1.54 -34.38
C GLY A 187 11.78 -2.70 -33.41
N SER A 188 12.88 -2.68 -32.66
CA SER A 188 13.18 -3.68 -31.61
C SER A 188 12.90 -3.12 -30.24
N ALA A 189 12.55 -3.96 -29.26
CA ALA A 189 12.40 -3.52 -27.88
C ALA A 189 13.70 -2.86 -27.39
N TYR A 190 13.61 -1.64 -26.81
CA TYR A 190 14.79 -0.87 -26.45
C TYR A 190 15.68 -1.60 -25.45
N GLY A 191 15.10 -2.32 -24.50
CA GLY A 191 15.84 -3.10 -23.51
C GLY A 191 16.81 -4.11 -24.11
N THR A 192 16.52 -4.65 -25.32
CA THR A 192 17.44 -5.58 -25.99
C THR A 192 18.76 -4.92 -26.42
N THR A 193 18.75 -3.62 -26.67
CA THR A 193 19.98 -2.85 -26.97
C THR A 193 20.89 -2.70 -25.77
N LEU A 194 20.33 -2.88 -24.56
CA LEU A 194 21.04 -2.82 -23.28
C LEU A 194 21.44 -4.21 -22.75
N GLY A 195 21.16 -5.27 -23.53
CA GLY A 195 21.45 -6.65 -23.18
C GLY A 195 20.35 -7.34 -22.36
N PHE A 196 19.18 -6.73 -22.21
CA PHE A 196 18.04 -7.38 -21.55
C PHE A 196 17.32 -8.34 -22.50
N THR A 197 16.81 -9.42 -21.96
CA THR A 197 15.80 -10.24 -22.64
C THR A 197 14.45 -9.58 -22.48
N VAL A 198 13.79 -9.26 -23.59
CA VAL A 198 12.43 -8.72 -23.58
C VAL A 198 11.52 -9.71 -24.29
N SER A 199 10.53 -10.25 -23.58
CA SER A 199 9.56 -11.19 -24.13
C SER A 199 8.16 -10.88 -23.61
N ASN A 200 7.15 -11.00 -24.50
CA ASN A 200 5.74 -10.73 -24.15
C ASN A 200 5.50 -9.35 -23.50
N GLY A 201 6.24 -8.33 -23.94
CA GLY A 201 6.13 -6.97 -23.39
C GLY A 201 6.68 -6.81 -21.97
N GLN A 202 7.56 -7.71 -21.53
CA GLN A 202 8.21 -7.66 -20.22
C GLN A 202 9.72 -7.78 -20.35
N VAL A 203 10.43 -7.10 -19.46
CA VAL A 203 11.89 -7.17 -19.35
C VAL A 203 12.26 -8.29 -18.39
N ASP A 204 13.04 -9.25 -18.86
CA ASP A 204 13.77 -10.14 -17.97
C ASP A 204 15.03 -9.41 -17.45
N GLY A 205 14.87 -8.74 -16.33
CA GLY A 205 15.97 -8.02 -15.66
C GLY A 205 16.95 -8.93 -14.93
N SER A 206 16.64 -10.23 -14.87
CA SER A 206 17.43 -11.20 -14.12
C SER A 206 18.86 -11.31 -14.63
N THR A 207 19.10 -11.10 -15.91
CA THR A 207 20.41 -11.29 -16.54
C THR A 207 21.47 -10.28 -16.08
N ILE A 208 21.09 -9.03 -15.81
CA ILE A 208 22.04 -7.98 -15.40
C ILE A 208 22.21 -7.95 -13.88
N LEU A 209 21.13 -8.08 -13.13
CA LEU A 209 21.19 -8.24 -11.68
C LEU A 209 22.03 -9.48 -11.31
N LEU A 210 21.77 -10.60 -11.98
CA LEU A 210 22.47 -11.86 -11.71
C LEU A 210 23.94 -11.86 -12.14
N SER A 211 24.32 -11.09 -13.14
CA SER A 211 25.72 -11.04 -13.60
C SER A 211 26.65 -10.23 -12.67
N SER A 212 26.10 -9.31 -11.87
CA SER A 212 26.84 -8.46 -10.93
C SER A 212 26.49 -8.69 -9.46
N LEU A 213 25.46 -9.48 -9.19
CA LEU A 213 24.99 -9.74 -7.84
C LEU A 213 25.61 -11.01 -7.27
N GLU A 214 26.30 -10.89 -6.15
CA GLU A 214 26.82 -12.00 -5.38
C GLU A 214 25.91 -12.30 -4.19
N GLY A 215 25.65 -13.55 -3.92
CA GLY A 215 24.74 -14.04 -2.87
C GLY A 215 23.67 -15.00 -3.41
N PRO A 216 22.69 -15.41 -2.59
CA PRO A 216 22.52 -15.03 -1.16
C PRO A 216 23.60 -15.58 -0.24
N PHE A 217 23.96 -14.77 0.72
CA PHE A 217 24.82 -15.16 1.85
C PHE A 217 24.03 -15.00 3.15
N VAL A 218 24.34 -15.81 4.16
CA VAL A 218 23.85 -15.65 5.51
C VAL A 218 24.97 -15.10 6.38
N ALA A 219 24.70 -13.98 7.05
CA ALA A 219 25.69 -13.33 7.88
C ALA A 219 25.94 -14.10 9.18
N SER A 220 27.19 -14.10 9.63
CA SER A 220 27.65 -14.54 10.94
C SER A 220 28.22 -13.36 11.72
N GLU A 221 28.50 -13.53 12.99
CA GLU A 221 29.13 -12.49 13.82
C GLU A 221 30.48 -12.00 13.28
N SER A 222 31.12 -12.80 12.43
CA SER A 222 32.44 -12.50 11.85
C SER A 222 32.38 -12.06 10.37
N THR A 223 31.19 -11.81 9.83
CA THR A 223 31.05 -11.45 8.43
C THR A 223 31.64 -10.07 8.15
N VAL A 224 32.54 -10.01 7.18
CA VAL A 224 33.16 -8.78 6.69
C VAL A 224 32.92 -8.67 5.19
N LEU A 225 32.46 -7.51 4.74
CA LEU A 225 32.28 -7.22 3.32
C LEU A 225 33.63 -6.95 2.62
N PRO A 226 33.80 -7.35 1.36
CA PRO A 226 35.03 -7.11 0.61
C PRO A 226 35.25 -5.66 0.22
N PHE A 227 34.26 -4.78 0.46
CA PHE A 227 34.29 -3.36 0.13
C PHE A 227 33.48 -2.55 1.14
N VAL A 228 33.62 -1.23 1.11
CA VAL A 228 32.79 -0.30 1.86
C VAL A 228 31.57 0.05 0.98
N PRO A 229 30.34 -0.28 1.39
CA PRO A 229 29.15 0.07 0.62
C PRO A 229 28.93 1.56 0.52
N VAL A 230 28.54 2.02 -0.65
CA VAL A 230 28.09 3.40 -0.92
C VAL A 230 26.58 3.49 -0.81
N SER A 231 25.90 2.41 -1.17
CA SER A 231 24.45 2.29 -1.07
C SER A 231 24.08 1.02 -0.29
N VAL A 232 23.16 1.16 0.67
CA VAL A 232 22.68 0.04 1.47
C VAL A 232 21.14 0.01 1.42
N TYR A 233 20.59 -1.15 1.15
CA TYR A 233 19.17 -1.42 1.18
C TYR A 233 18.89 -2.50 2.22
N ARG A 234 17.96 -2.23 3.14
CA ARG A 234 17.51 -3.20 4.14
C ARG A 234 16.03 -3.44 3.96
N ASN A 235 15.65 -4.70 3.71
CA ASN A 235 14.27 -5.10 3.39
C ASN A 235 13.63 -4.23 2.29
N ASP A 236 14.38 -4.03 1.20
CA ASP A 236 14.01 -3.24 0.02
C ASP A 236 13.85 -1.73 0.27
N LYS A 237 14.28 -1.24 1.46
CA LYS A 237 14.31 0.18 1.81
C LYS A 237 15.75 0.65 1.91
N VAL A 238 15.96 1.93 1.65
CA VAL A 238 17.26 2.56 1.88
C VAL A 238 17.58 2.55 3.37
N SER A 239 18.80 2.14 3.69
CA SER A 239 19.32 2.15 5.06
C SER A 239 20.62 2.97 5.13
N GLY A 240 20.80 3.69 6.23
CA GLY A 240 22.07 4.35 6.57
C GLY A 240 23.10 3.41 7.18
N SER A 241 22.70 2.17 7.56
CA SER A 241 23.55 1.22 8.25
C SER A 241 23.96 0.06 7.34
N ALA A 242 25.27 -0.16 7.20
CA ALA A 242 25.87 -1.32 6.53
C ALA A 242 26.14 -2.49 7.51
N GLU A 243 25.68 -2.39 8.75
CA GLU A 243 25.87 -3.42 9.77
C GLU A 243 25.12 -4.70 9.37
N LEU A 244 25.80 -5.83 9.50
CA LEU A 244 25.25 -7.16 9.30
C LEU A 244 25.17 -7.87 10.64
N ASN A 245 23.97 -8.27 11.03
CA ASN A 245 23.75 -9.08 12.22
C ASN A 245 23.76 -10.57 11.86
N LYS A 246 24.02 -11.43 12.85
CA LYS A 246 23.92 -12.89 12.69
C LYS A 246 22.55 -13.24 12.09
N TYR A 247 22.54 -14.09 11.06
CA TYR A 247 21.36 -14.53 10.32
C TYR A 247 20.70 -13.49 9.39
N ASP A 248 21.27 -12.30 9.20
CA ASP A 248 20.87 -11.47 8.09
C ASP A 248 21.20 -12.17 6.77
N VAL A 249 20.27 -12.15 5.82
CA VAL A 249 20.54 -12.57 4.45
C VAL A 249 21.03 -11.35 3.66
N TYR A 250 22.16 -11.49 3.01
CA TYR A 250 22.67 -10.37 2.23
C TYR A 250 23.13 -10.77 0.84
N TYR A 251 23.06 -9.78 -0.02
CA TYR A 251 23.59 -9.80 -1.37
C TYR A 251 24.44 -8.55 -1.56
N TYR A 252 25.41 -8.62 -2.43
CA TYR A 252 26.15 -7.43 -2.76
C TYR A 252 26.55 -7.40 -4.24
N SER A 253 26.81 -6.19 -4.74
CA SER A 253 27.49 -5.96 -5.99
C SER A 253 28.74 -5.12 -5.70
N GLU A 254 29.91 -5.68 -5.88
CA GLU A 254 31.16 -4.96 -5.68
C GLU A 254 31.33 -3.84 -6.70
N SER A 255 30.92 -4.05 -7.95
CA SER A 255 30.99 -3.06 -9.02
C SER A 255 30.09 -1.84 -8.76
N LEU A 256 28.92 -2.05 -8.15
CA LEU A 256 27.98 -0.99 -7.78
C LEU A 256 28.23 -0.44 -6.37
N LYS A 257 29.18 -1.01 -5.61
CA LYS A 257 29.40 -0.71 -4.19
C LYS A 257 28.10 -0.73 -3.38
N THR A 258 27.21 -1.68 -3.70
CA THR A 258 25.86 -1.75 -3.14
C THR A 258 25.69 -3.04 -2.34
N LEU A 259 25.04 -2.91 -1.19
CA LEU A 259 24.69 -3.98 -0.27
C LEU A 259 23.16 -4.04 -0.11
N TRP A 260 22.60 -5.24 -0.25
CA TRP A 260 21.20 -5.54 0.08
C TRP A 260 21.16 -6.48 1.26
N VAL A 261 20.42 -6.12 2.30
CA VAL A 261 20.27 -6.87 3.53
C VAL A 261 18.81 -7.21 3.75
N TYR A 262 18.52 -8.44 4.10
CA TYR A 262 17.18 -8.91 4.41
C TYR A 262 17.19 -9.53 5.81
N THR A 263 16.35 -9.00 6.68
CA THR A 263 16.17 -9.48 8.06
C THR A 263 14.90 -10.31 8.21
N ARG A 264 14.14 -10.45 7.11
CA ARG A 264 12.84 -11.15 7.10
C ARG A 264 13.01 -12.63 7.43
N ARG A 265 12.14 -13.12 8.30
CA ARG A 265 12.11 -14.52 8.72
C ARG A 265 10.68 -15.05 8.63
N ALA A 266 10.56 -16.36 8.42
CA ALA A 266 9.31 -17.07 8.57
C ALA A 266 9.57 -18.28 9.47
N ALA A 267 9.05 -18.22 10.69
CA ALA A 267 9.20 -19.31 11.65
C ALA A 267 7.85 -20.00 11.88
N GLY A 268 7.90 -21.29 12.05
CA GLY A 268 6.73 -22.12 12.29
C GLY A 268 6.99 -23.58 11.95
N ARG A 269 5.95 -24.37 12.16
CA ARG A 269 5.95 -25.78 11.78
C ARG A 269 5.71 -25.92 10.27
N ILE A 270 6.49 -26.79 9.62
CA ILE A 270 6.25 -27.13 8.21
C ILE A 270 4.93 -27.90 8.13
N THR A 271 3.97 -27.35 7.38
CA THR A 271 2.66 -27.98 7.16
C THR A 271 2.58 -28.72 5.85
N GLU A 272 3.37 -28.32 4.85
CA GLU A 272 3.39 -28.95 3.52
C GLU A 272 4.79 -28.90 2.90
N VAL A 273 5.11 -29.90 2.09
CA VAL A 273 6.37 -29.99 1.34
C VAL A 273 6.05 -30.32 -0.10
N SER A 274 6.59 -29.58 -1.05
CA SER A 274 6.34 -29.76 -2.49
C SER A 274 7.66 -29.74 -3.28
N PRO A 275 7.79 -30.50 -4.39
CA PRO A 275 6.83 -31.47 -4.94
C PRO A 275 6.81 -32.81 -4.21
N THR A 276 7.89 -33.16 -3.48
CA THR A 276 7.98 -34.41 -2.73
C THR A 276 8.78 -34.22 -1.43
N ALA A 277 8.45 -34.97 -0.39
CA ALA A 277 9.13 -34.89 0.90
C ALA A 277 10.63 -35.26 0.83
N SER A 278 11.01 -36.11 -0.12
CA SER A 278 12.43 -36.55 -0.30
C SER A 278 13.26 -35.55 -1.12
N ALA A 279 12.62 -34.70 -1.94
CA ALA A 279 13.28 -33.69 -2.78
C ALA A 279 12.46 -32.39 -2.79
N PRO A 280 12.40 -31.68 -1.65
CA PRO A 280 11.62 -30.46 -1.54
C PRO A 280 12.19 -29.34 -2.40
N ALA A 281 11.32 -28.59 -3.07
CA ALA A 281 11.64 -27.33 -3.74
C ALA A 281 10.98 -26.14 -3.04
N SER A 282 9.88 -26.40 -2.31
CA SER A 282 9.21 -25.42 -1.46
C SER A 282 8.61 -26.08 -0.23
N ILE A 283 8.41 -25.32 0.81
CA ILE A 283 7.73 -25.71 2.05
C ILE A 283 6.73 -24.64 2.45
N THR A 284 5.67 -25.05 3.13
CA THR A 284 4.66 -24.13 3.69
C THR A 284 4.91 -23.96 5.18
N VAL A 285 5.10 -22.74 5.62
CA VAL A 285 5.31 -22.33 7.02
C VAL A 285 4.38 -21.16 7.31
N ALA A 286 3.70 -21.17 8.46
CA ALA A 286 2.74 -20.13 8.84
C ALA A 286 1.74 -19.81 7.70
N GLY A 287 1.19 -20.84 7.05
CA GLY A 287 0.21 -20.70 5.97
C GLY A 287 0.75 -20.16 4.64
N THR A 288 2.04 -19.88 4.54
CA THR A 288 2.68 -19.31 3.34
C THR A 288 3.70 -20.29 2.76
N SER A 289 3.66 -20.50 1.44
CA SER A 289 4.63 -21.34 0.73
C SER A 289 5.89 -20.57 0.36
N TYR A 290 7.05 -21.11 0.70
CA TYR A 290 8.37 -20.52 0.44
C TYR A 290 9.20 -21.43 -0.44
N THR A 291 9.78 -20.86 -1.50
CA THR A 291 10.74 -21.56 -2.36
C THR A 291 12.09 -21.68 -1.63
N LEU A 292 12.70 -22.85 -1.71
CA LEU A 292 14.02 -23.11 -1.13
C LEU A 292 15.12 -22.69 -2.12
N GLY A 293 15.97 -21.77 -1.70
CA GLY A 293 16.98 -21.13 -2.56
C GLY A 293 18.16 -22.02 -2.94
N SER A 294 18.34 -23.16 -2.28
CA SER A 294 19.45 -24.08 -2.58
C SER A 294 19.13 -25.51 -2.22
N THR A 295 19.86 -26.44 -2.84
CA THR A 295 19.79 -27.88 -2.49
C THR A 295 20.30 -28.17 -1.09
N ALA A 296 21.18 -27.32 -0.53
CA ALA A 296 21.64 -27.45 0.85
C ALA A 296 20.53 -27.19 1.85
N ILE A 297 19.70 -26.16 1.62
CA ILE A 297 18.52 -25.86 2.42
C ILE A 297 17.48 -26.97 2.25
N ALA A 298 17.22 -27.37 0.99
CA ALA A 298 16.28 -28.45 0.70
C ALA A 298 16.65 -29.77 1.41
N SER A 299 17.92 -30.07 1.57
CA SER A 299 18.36 -31.27 2.25
C SER A 299 18.05 -31.25 3.76
N GLN A 300 18.01 -30.07 4.39
CA GLN A 300 17.74 -29.93 5.83
C GLN A 300 16.28 -30.17 6.19
N VAL A 301 15.39 -30.04 5.22
CA VAL A 301 13.94 -30.27 5.37
C VAL A 301 13.46 -31.49 4.59
N SER A 302 14.38 -32.27 4.04
CA SER A 302 14.07 -33.49 3.32
C SER A 302 13.77 -34.64 4.30
N SER A 303 12.75 -35.43 4.00
CA SER A 303 12.42 -36.65 4.75
C SER A 303 13.58 -37.69 4.75
N LEU A 304 14.45 -37.60 3.76
CA LEU A 304 15.67 -38.48 3.73
C LEU A 304 16.64 -38.16 4.85
N ASN A 305 16.61 -36.98 5.42
CA ASN A 305 17.45 -36.49 6.51
C ASN A 305 16.68 -36.31 7.83
N GLY A 306 15.47 -36.86 7.93
CA GLY A 306 14.62 -36.76 9.09
C GLY A 306 13.85 -35.43 9.22
N GLY A 307 13.86 -34.62 8.17
CA GLY A 307 13.09 -33.38 8.09
C GLY A 307 11.69 -33.58 7.45
N GLY A 308 11.01 -32.48 7.17
CA GLY A 308 9.74 -32.45 6.47
C GLY A 308 8.58 -31.95 7.31
N VAL A 309 7.37 -32.41 6.95
CA VAL A 309 6.13 -31.98 7.64
C VAL A 309 6.23 -32.26 9.15
N GLY A 310 5.88 -31.27 9.95
CA GLY A 310 5.95 -31.33 11.41
C GLY A 310 7.26 -30.79 12.01
N GLN A 311 8.31 -30.59 11.21
CA GLN A 311 9.56 -29.98 11.68
C GLN A 311 9.34 -28.48 11.94
N VAL A 312 9.84 -27.98 13.06
CA VAL A 312 9.91 -26.55 13.34
C VAL A 312 11.17 -25.95 12.73
N VAL A 313 11.00 -24.86 12.01
CA VAL A 313 12.08 -24.18 11.30
C VAL A 313 11.90 -22.67 11.36
N THR A 314 13.02 -21.95 11.28
CA THR A 314 13.03 -20.52 10.96
C THR A 314 13.73 -20.32 9.61
N LEU A 315 12.97 -19.90 8.62
CA LEU A 315 13.47 -19.56 7.30
C LEU A 315 14.06 -18.15 7.30
N LEU A 316 15.27 -18.02 6.77
CA LEU A 316 15.93 -16.75 6.53
C LEU A 316 15.63 -16.34 5.09
N LEU A 317 14.82 -15.28 4.93
CA LEU A 317 14.26 -14.89 3.65
C LEU A 317 15.12 -13.81 2.97
N GLY A 318 15.52 -14.08 1.76
CA GLY A 318 16.25 -13.15 0.91
C GLY A 318 15.33 -12.37 -0.04
N MET A 319 15.89 -11.96 -1.18
CA MET A 319 15.16 -11.33 -2.27
C MET A 319 13.95 -12.18 -2.67
N ASN A 320 12.81 -11.52 -2.95
CA ASN A 320 11.57 -12.19 -3.36
C ASN A 320 11.05 -13.23 -2.36
N ASN A 321 11.41 -13.12 -1.09
CA ASN A 321 11.05 -14.07 -0.03
C ASN A 321 11.49 -15.52 -0.30
N VAL A 322 12.53 -15.72 -1.09
CA VAL A 322 13.16 -17.04 -1.26
C VAL A 322 13.94 -17.39 0.01
N ALA A 323 13.78 -18.59 0.52
CA ALA A 323 14.54 -19.07 1.67
C ALA A 323 16.02 -19.22 1.29
N ALA A 324 16.85 -18.30 1.76
CA ALA A 324 18.29 -18.27 1.54
C ALA A 324 19.08 -19.00 2.63
N GLY A 325 18.45 -19.23 3.77
CA GLY A 325 18.97 -19.99 4.90
C GLY A 325 17.84 -20.61 5.71
N ILE A 326 18.19 -21.50 6.60
CA ILE A 326 17.27 -22.16 7.51
C ILE A 326 17.95 -22.39 8.86
N ILE A 327 17.22 -22.10 9.91
CA ILE A 327 17.60 -22.43 11.29
C ILE A 327 16.71 -23.59 11.73
N THR A 328 17.31 -24.60 12.33
CA THR A 328 16.64 -25.81 12.84
C THR A 328 17.17 -26.16 14.23
N GLY A 329 16.45 -26.99 14.96
CA GLY A 329 16.85 -27.41 16.32
C GLY A 329 16.65 -26.30 17.35
N GLU A 330 17.42 -26.30 18.43
CA GLU A 330 17.27 -25.39 19.58
C GLU A 330 17.39 -23.89 19.21
N GLU A 331 18.07 -23.56 18.12
CA GLU A 331 18.18 -22.18 17.65
C GLU A 331 16.93 -21.67 16.89
N ALA A 332 15.96 -22.54 16.57
CA ALA A 332 14.69 -22.19 15.96
C ALA A 332 13.67 -21.76 17.03
N ASP A 333 14.04 -20.85 17.93
CA ASP A 333 13.21 -20.28 18.98
C ASP A 333 12.95 -18.80 18.66
N GLU A 334 11.72 -18.50 18.26
CA GLU A 334 11.32 -17.15 17.84
C GLU A 334 10.02 -16.73 18.51
N VAL A 335 9.94 -15.45 18.84
CA VAL A 335 8.79 -14.84 19.49
C VAL A 335 8.15 -13.80 18.57
N PHE A 336 6.84 -13.93 18.37
CA PHE A 336 6.04 -13.04 17.54
C PHE A 336 4.95 -12.41 18.38
N TYR A 337 4.58 -11.18 18.05
CA TYR A 337 3.49 -10.45 18.70
C TYR A 337 2.39 -10.19 17.68
N GLY A 338 1.14 -10.33 18.10
CA GLY A 338 0.03 -10.17 17.17
C GLY A 338 -1.31 -10.07 17.85
N VAL A 339 -2.36 -10.22 17.05
CA VAL A 339 -3.75 -10.16 17.48
C VAL A 339 -4.49 -11.42 17.07
N VAL A 340 -5.34 -11.93 17.96
CA VAL A 340 -6.20 -13.09 17.71
C VAL A 340 -7.23 -12.72 16.64
N GLN A 341 -7.21 -13.43 15.51
CA GLN A 341 -8.20 -13.30 14.45
C GLN A 341 -9.41 -14.20 14.65
N SER A 342 -9.16 -15.41 15.12
CA SER A 342 -10.21 -16.36 15.46
C SER A 342 -9.71 -17.41 16.46
N SER A 343 -10.65 -18.00 17.20
CA SER A 343 -10.40 -19.14 18.06
C SER A 343 -11.53 -20.14 17.84
N ALA A 344 -11.20 -21.31 17.31
CA ALA A 344 -12.18 -22.32 16.94
C ALA A 344 -11.88 -23.66 17.65
N ARG A 345 -12.92 -24.35 18.07
CA ARG A 345 -12.83 -25.71 18.65
C ARG A 345 -13.29 -26.70 17.59
N ASN A 346 -12.42 -27.61 17.25
CA ASN A 346 -12.66 -28.64 16.25
C ASN A 346 -12.58 -30.02 16.92
N LEU A 347 -13.44 -30.95 16.51
CA LEU A 347 -13.32 -32.35 16.87
C LEU A 347 -12.13 -32.95 16.12
N ILE A 348 -11.23 -33.64 16.82
CA ILE A 348 -10.07 -34.32 16.22
C ILE A 348 -10.50 -35.65 15.59
N ASP A 349 -11.47 -36.34 16.22
CA ASP A 349 -11.98 -37.63 15.78
C ASP A 349 -13.51 -37.60 15.83
N GLU A 350 -14.17 -37.88 14.71
CA GLU A 350 -15.63 -37.93 14.61
C GLU A 350 -16.23 -39.08 15.47
N ASP A 351 -15.44 -40.14 15.71
CA ASP A 351 -15.86 -41.29 16.51
C ASP A 351 -15.63 -41.09 18.03
N ASN A 352 -14.82 -40.12 18.44
CA ASN A 352 -14.52 -39.82 19.83
C ASN A 352 -14.76 -38.36 20.17
N SER A 353 -15.98 -38.03 20.56
CA SER A 353 -16.42 -36.65 20.90
C SER A 353 -15.73 -36.02 22.12
N ALA A 354 -14.78 -36.72 22.75
CA ALA A 354 -14.01 -36.20 23.89
C ALA A 354 -12.73 -35.45 23.46
N ASP A 355 -12.23 -35.72 22.26
CA ASP A 355 -11.01 -35.10 21.75
C ASP A 355 -11.33 -33.83 20.94
N VAL A 356 -11.34 -32.69 21.64
CA VAL A 356 -11.54 -31.37 21.06
C VAL A 356 -10.19 -30.63 21.02
N LEU A 357 -9.79 -30.24 19.84
CA LEU A 357 -8.67 -29.35 19.62
C LEU A 357 -9.16 -27.90 19.51
N GLN A 358 -8.52 -26.99 20.21
CA GLN A 358 -8.75 -25.55 20.02
C GLN A 358 -7.61 -24.97 19.19
N THR A 359 -7.93 -24.40 18.05
CA THR A 359 -6.99 -23.71 17.16
C THR A 359 -7.19 -22.22 17.30
N VAL A 360 -6.12 -21.49 17.61
CA VAL A 360 -6.08 -20.03 17.67
C VAL A 360 -5.32 -19.51 16.45
N LYS A 361 -5.99 -18.66 15.67
CA LYS A 361 -5.36 -18.00 14.54
C LYS A 361 -4.95 -16.58 14.94
N VAL A 362 -3.66 -16.26 14.77
CA VAL A 362 -3.06 -14.99 15.15
C VAL A 362 -2.41 -14.34 13.94
N LEU A 363 -2.75 -13.09 13.63
CA LEU A 363 -1.97 -12.28 12.69
C LEU A 363 -0.88 -11.54 13.48
N CYS A 364 0.37 -11.78 13.12
CA CYS A 364 1.53 -11.22 13.80
C CYS A 364 2.06 -9.98 13.08
N THR A 365 2.93 -9.22 13.77
CA THR A 365 3.52 -7.95 13.26
C THR A 365 4.34 -8.14 11.99
N ASP A 366 4.86 -9.34 11.74
CA ASP A 366 5.56 -9.70 10.50
C ASP A 366 4.62 -9.91 9.29
N GLY A 367 3.30 -9.78 9.50
CA GLY A 367 2.28 -9.96 8.48
C GLY A 367 1.88 -11.42 8.22
N LEU A 368 2.44 -12.37 8.97
CA LEU A 368 2.11 -13.80 8.82
C LEU A 368 1.02 -14.21 9.81
N ALA A 369 0.07 -15.00 9.31
CA ALA A 369 -0.96 -15.61 10.14
C ALA A 369 -0.47 -16.99 10.63
N ARG A 370 -0.47 -17.17 11.95
CA ARG A 370 -0.10 -18.43 12.61
C ARG A 370 -1.32 -19.10 13.20
N GLU A 371 -1.43 -20.40 13.02
CA GLU A 371 -2.47 -21.24 13.62
C GLU A 371 -1.84 -22.15 14.65
N VAL A 372 -2.14 -21.92 15.92
CA VAL A 372 -1.55 -22.62 17.05
C VAL A 372 -2.62 -23.42 17.78
N ASN A 373 -2.32 -24.67 18.02
CA ASN A 373 -3.20 -25.55 18.79
C ASN A 373 -2.94 -25.38 20.29
N VAL A 374 -4.00 -25.10 21.03
CA VAL A 374 -3.95 -24.82 22.46
C VAL A 374 -4.92 -25.72 23.23
N ASP A 375 -4.73 -25.79 24.55
CA ASP A 375 -5.67 -26.52 25.41
C ASP A 375 -7.07 -25.90 25.34
N LYS A 376 -8.08 -26.74 25.27
CA LYS A 376 -9.49 -26.36 25.15
C LYS A 376 -10.02 -25.55 26.34
N SER A 377 -9.34 -25.55 27.47
CA SER A 377 -9.70 -24.76 28.66
C SER A 377 -9.26 -23.30 28.58
N LEU A 378 -8.32 -22.99 27.70
CA LEU A 378 -7.82 -21.64 27.50
C LEU A 378 -8.81 -20.81 26.67
N ASN A 379 -8.83 -19.51 26.91
CA ASN A 379 -9.73 -18.60 26.22
C ASN A 379 -8.91 -17.49 25.52
N PHE A 380 -9.05 -17.42 24.20
CA PHE A 380 -8.40 -16.40 23.37
C PHE A 380 -9.45 -15.67 22.53
N PRO A 381 -10.13 -14.67 23.09
CA PRO A 381 -11.11 -13.89 22.34
C PRO A 381 -10.50 -13.18 21.13
N THR A 382 -11.27 -13.06 20.07
CA THR A 382 -10.91 -12.29 18.88
C THR A 382 -10.55 -10.85 19.24
N GLY A 383 -9.46 -10.35 18.69
CA GLY A 383 -8.95 -9.00 18.94
C GLY A 383 -8.01 -8.88 20.15
N TRP A 384 -7.78 -9.96 20.91
CA TRP A 384 -6.83 -9.93 22.02
C TRP A 384 -5.39 -9.91 21.52
N LEU A 385 -4.53 -9.19 22.28
CA LEU A 385 -3.10 -9.16 22.06
C LEU A 385 -2.48 -10.45 22.64
N VAL A 386 -1.60 -11.03 21.84
CA VAL A 386 -0.92 -12.27 22.21
C VAL A 386 0.53 -12.27 21.75
N GLU A 387 1.34 -13.01 22.48
CA GLU A 387 2.64 -13.49 22.09
C GLU A 387 2.49 -14.91 21.53
N VAL A 388 3.13 -15.20 20.41
CA VAL A 388 3.24 -16.52 19.80
C VAL A 388 4.71 -16.92 19.86
N ARG A 389 5.02 -17.99 20.58
CA ARG A 389 6.36 -18.56 20.60
C ARG A 389 6.39 -19.80 19.74
N VAL A 390 7.37 -19.88 18.88
CA VAL A 390 7.66 -21.01 18.00
C VAL A 390 9.01 -21.56 18.40
N SER A 391 9.04 -22.76 18.96
CA SER A 391 10.24 -23.43 19.45
C SER A 391 10.28 -24.91 18.99
N PRO A 392 11.41 -25.61 19.11
CA PRO A 392 11.49 -27.04 18.78
C PRO A 392 10.52 -27.92 19.58
N GLU A 393 10.18 -27.53 20.81
CA GLU A 393 9.20 -28.23 21.65
C GLU A 393 7.77 -28.05 21.15
N GLY A 394 7.50 -26.98 20.38
CA GLY A 394 6.19 -26.69 19.85
C GLY A 394 5.90 -25.21 19.72
N GLU A 395 4.64 -24.93 19.45
CA GLU A 395 4.10 -23.57 19.33
C GLU A 395 3.19 -23.32 20.55
N SER A 396 3.32 -22.12 21.13
CA SER A 396 2.48 -21.68 22.23
C SER A 396 1.95 -20.26 21.99
N VAL A 397 0.80 -19.96 22.61
CA VAL A 397 0.18 -18.64 22.60
C VAL A 397 -0.05 -18.20 24.03
N GLU A 398 0.36 -16.99 24.34
CA GLU A 398 0.11 -16.37 25.65
C GLU A 398 -0.48 -14.98 25.45
N THR A 399 -1.38 -14.58 26.33
CA THR A 399 -1.92 -13.22 26.36
C THR A 399 -0.89 -12.25 26.90
N ILE A 400 -0.80 -11.05 26.31
CA ILE A 400 0.09 -10.01 26.79
C ILE A 400 -0.69 -8.76 27.17
N ASP A 401 -0.14 -8.03 28.13
CA ASP A 401 -0.70 -6.75 28.57
C ASP A 401 -0.39 -5.64 27.57
N GLU A 402 -1.28 -4.65 27.51
CA GLU A 402 -1.06 -3.46 26.69
C GLU A 402 0.17 -2.66 27.17
N ARG A 403 0.98 -2.21 26.22
CA ARG A 403 2.15 -1.36 26.46
C ARG A 403 2.15 -0.24 25.43
N SER A 404 1.74 0.95 25.86
CA SER A 404 1.54 2.09 24.98
C SER A 404 2.77 3.02 24.94
N VAL A 405 2.86 3.78 23.85
CA VAL A 405 3.78 4.90 23.66
C VAL A 405 3.02 5.99 22.88
N SER A 406 3.40 7.25 23.06
CA SER A 406 2.78 8.36 22.35
C SER A 406 3.85 9.31 21.79
N GLY A 407 3.46 10.07 20.79
CA GLY A 407 4.31 11.06 20.15
C GLY A 407 3.95 11.30 18.70
N THR A 408 4.63 12.24 18.06
CA THR A 408 4.48 12.47 16.62
C THR A 408 5.51 11.64 15.87
N VAL A 409 5.04 10.89 14.86
CA VAL A 409 5.94 10.24 13.90
C VAL A 409 6.56 11.34 13.05
N ASN A 410 7.89 11.39 12.96
CA ASN A 410 8.56 12.42 12.16
C ASN A 410 8.27 12.27 10.65
N GLU A 411 8.57 13.31 9.87
CA GLU A 411 8.27 13.34 8.42
C GLU A 411 8.92 12.20 7.63
N ASN A 412 10.08 11.73 8.07
CA ASN A 412 10.78 10.60 7.44
C ASN A 412 10.36 9.24 8.00
N ALA A 413 9.42 9.21 8.95
CA ALA A 413 8.93 8.00 9.62
C ALA A 413 10.06 7.12 10.22
N THR A 414 11.08 7.77 10.79
CA THR A 414 12.24 7.13 11.44
C THR A 414 12.22 7.26 12.96
N ALA A 415 11.26 7.99 13.52
CA ALA A 415 11.11 8.16 14.96
C ALA A 415 9.65 8.42 15.35
N LEU A 416 9.25 7.95 16.52
CA LEU A 416 7.99 8.24 17.20
C LEU A 416 8.30 9.04 18.49
N GLY A 417 7.99 10.32 18.47
CA GLY A 417 8.41 11.23 19.54
C GLY A 417 9.94 11.29 19.63
N ASP A 418 10.46 10.97 20.80
CA ASP A 418 11.89 10.90 21.12
C ASP A 418 12.54 9.52 20.89
N ARG A 419 11.77 8.53 20.45
CA ARG A 419 12.22 7.16 20.22
C ARG A 419 12.45 6.89 18.74
N ALA A 420 13.62 6.41 18.39
CA ALA A 420 13.89 5.95 17.04
C ALA A 420 13.05 4.70 16.69
N LEU A 421 12.61 4.60 15.45
CA LEU A 421 12.09 3.37 14.86
C LEU A 421 13.26 2.59 14.25
N ALA A 422 13.25 1.28 14.39
CA ALA A 422 14.20 0.42 13.72
C ALA A 422 13.99 0.47 12.19
N ASP A 423 15.03 0.29 11.40
CA ASP A 423 14.95 0.30 9.93
C ASP A 423 13.98 -0.78 9.39
N ASP A 424 13.84 -1.87 10.13
CA ASP A 424 12.96 -3.02 9.84
C ASP A 424 11.74 -3.08 10.75
N VAL A 425 11.35 -1.96 11.36
CA VAL A 425 10.19 -1.90 12.24
C VAL A 425 8.96 -2.54 11.61
N GLN A 426 8.35 -3.45 12.35
CA GLN A 426 7.12 -4.14 11.97
C GLN A 426 5.94 -3.44 12.63
N ILE A 427 5.01 -2.94 11.82
CA ILE A 427 3.84 -2.21 12.30
C ILE A 427 2.58 -2.96 11.88
N LEU A 428 1.73 -3.24 12.86
CA LEU A 428 0.42 -3.87 12.66
C LEU A 428 -0.66 -2.92 13.15
N ASP A 429 -1.58 -2.51 12.29
CA ASP A 429 -2.81 -1.84 12.73
C ASP A 429 -3.88 -2.89 13.01
N THR A 430 -4.66 -2.71 14.07
CA THR A 430 -5.60 -3.72 14.57
C THR A 430 -6.93 -3.09 14.95
N SER A 431 -8.01 -3.83 14.78
CA SER A 431 -9.33 -3.47 15.31
C SER A 431 -9.76 -4.43 16.42
N THR A 432 -10.69 -4.01 17.25
CA THR A 432 -11.26 -4.85 18.31
C THR A 432 -12.02 -6.08 17.77
N GLY A 433 -12.35 -6.09 16.47
CA GLY A 433 -12.97 -7.22 15.78
C GLY A 433 -11.96 -8.26 15.27
N GLY A 434 -10.67 -8.13 15.62
CA GLY A 434 -9.61 -9.03 15.19
C GLY A 434 -9.13 -8.82 13.77
N VAL A 435 -9.72 -7.87 13.04
CA VAL A 435 -9.20 -7.45 11.73
C VAL A 435 -7.90 -6.69 11.96
N ALA A 436 -6.88 -7.03 11.19
CA ALA A 436 -5.58 -6.42 11.32
C ALA A 436 -4.87 -6.41 9.96
N GLY A 437 -3.92 -5.49 9.81
CA GLY A 437 -3.12 -5.36 8.61
C GLY A 437 -1.78 -4.70 8.89
N THR A 438 -0.76 -5.05 8.11
CA THR A 438 0.57 -4.44 8.22
C THR A 438 0.55 -3.01 7.68
N VAL A 439 1.31 -2.13 8.32
CA VAL A 439 1.40 -0.71 7.98
C VAL A 439 2.84 -0.36 7.67
N ARG A 440 3.06 0.34 6.56
CA ARG A 440 4.37 0.91 6.26
C ARG A 440 4.64 2.12 7.15
N PRO A 441 5.85 2.30 7.69
CA PRO A 441 6.17 3.46 8.54
C PRO A 441 5.79 4.81 7.90
N SER A 442 6.00 4.98 6.60
CA SER A 442 5.66 6.20 5.85
C SER A 442 4.17 6.56 5.89
N ARG A 443 3.28 5.57 6.10
CA ARG A 443 1.83 5.81 6.25
C ARG A 443 1.50 6.62 7.51
N LEU A 444 2.40 6.61 8.47
CA LEU A 444 2.27 7.32 9.75
C LEU A 444 3.05 8.64 9.79
N SER A 445 3.71 9.04 8.71
CA SER A 445 4.50 10.27 8.63
C SER A 445 3.70 11.50 9.07
N GLY A 446 4.24 12.29 10.01
CA GLY A 446 3.59 13.47 10.57
C GLY A 446 2.41 13.20 11.51
N VAL A 447 2.03 11.95 11.72
CA VAL A 447 0.87 11.58 12.55
C VAL A 447 1.22 11.66 14.02
N ASN A 448 0.37 12.32 14.80
CA ASN A 448 0.48 12.36 16.26
C ASN A 448 -0.32 11.21 16.88
N LEU A 449 0.39 10.23 17.42
CA LEU A 449 -0.19 9.07 18.10
C LEU A 449 -0.37 9.37 19.59
N LYS A 450 -1.58 9.14 20.09
CA LYS A 450 -1.88 9.16 21.52
C LYS A 450 -1.56 7.78 22.12
N ALA A 451 -1.49 7.70 23.44
CA ALA A 451 -1.31 6.41 24.13
C ALA A 451 -2.42 5.38 23.81
N SER A 452 -3.67 5.86 23.57
CA SER A 452 -4.79 5.02 23.16
C SER A 452 -4.69 4.46 21.74
N ASP A 453 -3.83 5.06 20.91
CA ASP A 453 -3.65 4.66 19.51
C ASP A 453 -2.59 3.55 19.38
N VAL A 454 -1.86 3.25 20.45
CA VAL A 454 -0.83 2.22 20.51
C VAL A 454 -1.20 1.19 21.57
N ARG A 455 -1.39 -0.05 21.14
CA ARG A 455 -1.73 -1.18 22.03
C ARG A 455 -0.48 -1.86 22.60
N TYR A 456 0.56 -2.01 21.77
CA TYR A 456 1.78 -2.69 22.19
C TYR A 456 3.00 -2.23 21.39
N TYR A 457 4.16 -2.25 22.01
CA TYR A 457 5.43 -2.07 21.32
C TYR A 457 6.57 -2.81 22.00
N THR A 458 7.57 -3.18 21.22
CA THR A 458 8.86 -3.70 21.70
C THR A 458 10.01 -2.81 21.23
N THR A 459 11.17 -3.04 21.80
CA THR A 459 12.39 -2.37 21.39
C THR A 459 13.51 -3.38 21.17
N ASN A 460 14.31 -3.15 20.14
CA ASN A 460 15.52 -3.91 19.89
C ASN A 460 16.61 -3.59 20.96
N PRO A 461 17.74 -4.31 20.97
CA PRO A 461 18.84 -4.07 21.92
C PRO A 461 19.43 -2.65 21.86
N GLN A 462 19.25 -1.93 20.74
CA GLN A 462 19.67 -0.54 20.58
C GLN A 462 18.64 0.45 21.15
N GLY A 463 17.53 -0.03 21.71
CA GLY A 463 16.45 0.78 22.28
C GLY A 463 15.51 1.41 21.26
N GLN A 464 15.61 1.04 19.98
CA GLN A 464 14.71 1.47 18.92
C GLN A 464 13.44 0.63 18.92
N ILE A 465 12.29 1.25 18.61
CA ILE A 465 11.03 0.49 18.44
C ILE A 465 11.16 -0.41 17.22
N ASP A 466 11.05 -1.70 17.40
CA ASP A 466 11.16 -2.73 16.35
C ASP A 466 9.81 -3.39 16.01
N LYS A 467 8.87 -3.39 16.96
CA LYS A 467 7.49 -3.83 16.72
C LYS A 467 6.50 -2.84 17.32
N LEU A 468 5.42 -2.58 16.61
CA LEU A 468 4.39 -1.62 17.00
C LEU A 468 3.01 -2.16 16.59
N ILE A 469 2.10 -2.29 17.57
CA ILE A 469 0.71 -2.70 17.33
C ILE A 469 -0.18 -1.50 17.65
N LEU A 470 -0.95 -1.08 16.66
CA LEU A 470 -1.80 0.09 16.67
C LEU A 470 -3.28 -0.28 16.89
N ASN A 471 -4.10 0.71 17.20
CA ASN A 471 -5.53 0.58 17.48
C ASN A 471 -6.34 1.41 16.48
N ASP A 472 -6.63 0.85 15.31
CA ASP A 472 -7.43 1.46 14.23
C ASP A 472 -6.97 2.89 13.86
N VAL A 473 -5.66 3.03 13.70
CA VAL A 473 -5.00 4.33 13.49
C VAL A 473 -5.13 4.79 12.06
N THR A 474 -5.02 3.88 11.10
CA THR A 474 -4.92 4.23 9.69
C THR A 474 -6.27 4.42 9.01
N GLY A 475 -7.32 3.78 9.53
CA GLY A 475 -8.59 3.62 8.83
C GLY A 475 -8.53 2.62 7.66
N ASP A 476 -7.35 2.08 7.34
CA ASP A 476 -7.16 1.18 6.20
C ASP A 476 -7.74 -0.23 6.44
N LEU A 477 -8.19 -0.51 7.67
CA LEU A 477 -8.88 -1.75 8.04
C LEU A 477 -10.38 -1.74 7.70
N TRP A 478 -10.89 -0.61 7.23
CA TRP A 478 -12.29 -0.44 6.86
C TRP A 478 -12.49 -0.68 5.37
N TYR A 479 -13.66 -1.19 5.00
CA TYR A 479 -14.08 -1.28 3.61
C TYR A 479 -14.77 0.00 3.19
N TYR A 480 -14.40 0.54 2.05
CA TYR A 480 -14.92 1.78 1.50
C TYR A 480 -15.76 1.52 0.26
N GLY A 481 -16.85 2.25 0.10
CA GLY A 481 -17.71 2.09 -1.05
C GLY A 481 -18.75 3.20 -1.18
N VAL A 482 -19.49 3.20 -2.28
CA VAL A 482 -20.64 4.08 -2.48
C VAL A 482 -21.93 3.32 -2.16
N LEU A 483 -22.70 3.85 -1.23
CA LEU A 483 -24.02 3.36 -0.93
C LEU A 483 -25.02 3.94 -1.96
N ASP A 484 -25.79 3.05 -2.58
CA ASP A 484 -26.79 3.41 -3.60
C ASP A 484 -28.20 3.42 -3.00
N ASP A 485 -28.55 2.36 -2.26
CA ASP A 485 -29.90 2.19 -1.71
C ASP A 485 -29.86 1.49 -0.33
N VAL A 486 -30.88 1.79 0.49
CA VAL A 486 -31.10 1.12 1.78
C VAL A 486 -32.51 0.54 1.77
N LYS A 487 -32.60 -0.79 1.70
CA LYS A 487 -33.87 -1.50 1.72
C LYS A 487 -34.34 -1.78 3.14
N ASN A 488 -35.65 -1.91 3.30
CA ASN A 488 -36.35 -2.23 4.57
C ASN A 488 -36.42 -1.08 5.61
N VAL A 489 -36.07 0.14 5.22
CA VAL A 489 -36.22 1.33 6.08
C VAL A 489 -37.65 1.86 6.07
N ALA A 490 -38.35 1.71 4.94
CA ALA A 490 -39.60 2.44 4.68
C ALA A 490 -40.80 2.02 5.59
N ALA A 491 -40.90 0.75 5.96
CA ALA A 491 -42.05 0.28 6.75
C ALA A 491 -42.05 0.82 8.18
N ASN A 492 -40.90 0.77 8.85
CA ASN A 492 -40.79 1.22 10.24
C ASN A 492 -40.76 2.77 10.34
N TYR A 493 -40.24 3.42 9.30
CA TYR A 493 -40.23 4.86 9.21
C TYR A 493 -41.62 5.47 9.01
N SER A 494 -42.44 4.89 8.13
CA SER A 494 -43.84 5.32 7.97
C SER A 494 -44.67 5.13 9.24
N THR A 495 -44.40 4.08 10.02
CA THR A 495 -45.00 3.83 11.31
C THR A 495 -44.58 4.88 12.33
N LEU A 496 -43.27 5.22 12.40
CA LEU A 496 -42.78 6.27 13.29
C LEU A 496 -43.35 7.64 12.94
N LEU A 497 -43.36 8.01 11.66
CA LEU A 497 -43.99 9.27 11.19
C LEU A 497 -45.48 9.31 11.50
N SER A 498 -46.18 8.21 11.33
CA SER A 498 -47.59 8.11 11.65
C SER A 498 -47.85 8.25 13.18
N ALA A 499 -46.96 7.68 13.99
CA ALA A 499 -47.04 7.81 15.45
C ALA A 499 -46.75 9.26 15.91
N ILE A 500 -45.74 9.94 15.30
CA ILE A 500 -45.45 11.35 15.59
C ILE A 500 -46.64 12.24 15.19
N LYS A 501 -47.22 12.04 14.01
CA LYS A 501 -48.36 12.82 13.52
C LYS A 501 -49.67 12.54 14.23
N ALA A 502 -49.81 11.37 14.84
CA ALA A 502 -51.00 10.99 15.62
C ALA A 502 -51.04 11.59 17.03
N GLN A 503 -49.94 12.21 17.51
CA GLN A 503 -49.90 12.84 18.82
C GLN A 503 -50.66 14.17 18.78
N PRO A 504 -51.51 14.44 19.78
CA PRO A 504 -52.19 15.73 19.89
C PRO A 504 -51.16 16.83 20.15
N GLY A 505 -51.12 17.85 19.30
CA GLY A 505 -50.25 19.03 19.49
C GLY A 505 -50.71 19.80 20.73
N ASP A 506 -49.82 19.93 21.70
CA ASP A 506 -50.05 20.76 22.90
C ASP A 506 -49.59 22.21 22.72
N GLY A 507 -49.21 22.58 21.50
CA GLY A 507 -48.70 23.90 21.13
C GLY A 507 -47.25 24.17 21.51
N THR A 508 -46.59 23.24 22.22
CA THR A 508 -45.19 23.39 22.65
C THR A 508 -44.18 22.72 21.70
N ILE A 509 -44.65 21.78 20.88
CA ILE A 509 -43.81 21.05 19.90
C ILE A 509 -44.52 21.02 18.56
N ASP A 510 -43.85 21.56 17.53
CA ASP A 510 -44.29 21.44 16.14
C ASP A 510 -44.02 20.01 15.64
N THR A 511 -45.03 19.16 15.67
CA THR A 511 -44.94 17.76 15.26
C THR A 511 -44.69 17.59 13.78
N ASP A 512 -45.13 18.53 12.95
CA ASP A 512 -44.87 18.51 11.51
C ASP A 512 -43.44 18.93 11.19
N ALA A 513 -42.85 19.90 11.91
CA ALA A 513 -41.47 20.26 11.81
C ALA A 513 -40.54 19.12 12.25
N VAL A 514 -40.88 18.44 13.36
CA VAL A 514 -40.15 17.25 13.84
C VAL A 514 -40.25 16.10 12.84
N ALA A 515 -41.44 15.82 12.32
CA ALA A 515 -41.66 14.80 11.31
C ALA A 515 -40.92 15.11 10.00
N SER A 516 -40.87 16.39 9.59
CA SER A 516 -40.11 16.86 8.43
C SER A 516 -38.60 16.73 8.64
N GLN A 517 -38.09 17.06 9.84
CA GLN A 517 -36.68 16.87 10.19
C GLN A 517 -36.28 15.39 10.23
N VAL A 518 -37.10 14.53 10.81
CA VAL A 518 -36.88 13.08 10.81
C VAL A 518 -36.89 12.55 9.38
N LYS A 519 -37.77 13.06 8.53
CA LYS A 519 -37.80 12.73 7.11
C LYS A 519 -36.51 13.14 6.38
N SER A 520 -36.00 14.33 6.62
CA SER A 520 -34.76 14.82 5.99
C SER A 520 -33.51 14.08 6.45
N ILE A 521 -33.52 13.53 7.69
CA ILE A 521 -32.40 12.76 8.25
C ILE A 521 -32.45 11.29 7.80
N MET A 522 -33.65 10.72 7.63
CA MET A 522 -33.80 9.27 7.42
C MET A 522 -34.05 8.86 5.97
N VAL A 523 -34.45 9.76 5.09
CA VAL A 523 -34.81 9.44 3.69
C VAL A 523 -34.39 10.59 2.75
N PRO A 524 -33.11 10.85 2.55
CA PRO A 524 -32.74 11.57 1.36
C PRO A 524 -32.90 10.62 0.17
N THR A 525 -33.61 11.06 -0.84
CA THR A 525 -33.63 10.36 -2.11
C THR A 525 -32.24 10.51 -2.76
N THR A 526 -31.80 9.50 -3.49
CA THR A 526 -30.56 9.53 -4.29
C THR A 526 -30.47 10.82 -5.12
N THR A 527 -31.61 11.32 -5.58
CA THR A 527 -31.74 12.56 -6.35
C THR A 527 -31.41 13.82 -5.52
N GLU A 528 -31.79 13.89 -4.24
CA GLU A 528 -31.51 15.06 -3.39
C GLU A 528 -30.02 15.17 -3.02
N ILE A 529 -29.37 14.02 -2.81
CA ILE A 529 -27.92 13.96 -2.57
C ILE A 529 -27.15 14.35 -3.85
N LEU A 530 -27.59 13.89 -5.01
CA LEU A 530 -26.99 14.24 -6.29
C LEU A 530 -27.18 15.72 -6.63
N TRP A 531 -28.33 16.30 -6.36
CA TRP A 531 -28.56 17.74 -6.53
C TRP A 531 -27.64 18.55 -5.61
N GLY A 532 -27.41 18.10 -4.39
CA GLY A 532 -26.46 18.72 -3.49
C GLY A 532 -25.01 18.59 -3.96
N VAL A 533 -24.63 17.47 -4.58
CA VAL A 533 -23.33 17.25 -5.24
C VAL A 533 -23.17 18.16 -6.45
N ILE A 534 -24.22 18.34 -7.25
CA ILE A 534 -24.20 19.19 -8.44
C ILE A 534 -24.20 20.68 -8.08
N SER A 535 -24.97 21.11 -7.06
CA SER A 535 -25.07 22.51 -6.65
C SER A 535 -23.94 23.00 -5.74
N GLY A 536 -23.15 22.11 -5.17
CA GLY A 536 -21.87 22.39 -4.49
C GLY A 536 -21.95 23.11 -3.14
N ASP A 537 -23.03 23.82 -2.83
CA ASP A 537 -23.13 24.67 -1.63
C ASP A 537 -24.04 24.10 -0.53
N ILE A 538 -25.01 23.27 -0.89
CA ILE A 538 -26.05 22.84 0.04
C ILE A 538 -25.59 21.66 0.90
N LEU A 539 -24.78 20.76 0.34
CA LEU A 539 -24.32 19.56 1.06
C LEU A 539 -23.23 19.84 2.09
N SER A 540 -22.27 20.72 1.79
CA SER A 540 -21.23 21.05 2.76
C SER A 540 -21.82 21.75 3.97
N THR A 541 -22.79 22.66 3.77
CA THR A 541 -23.42 23.40 4.86
C THR A 541 -24.46 22.57 5.63
N ALA A 542 -25.24 21.75 4.94
CA ALA A 542 -26.17 20.82 5.58
C ALA A 542 -25.42 19.68 6.30
N TRP A 543 -24.36 19.20 5.70
CA TRP A 543 -23.52 18.14 6.27
C TRP A 543 -22.65 18.63 7.43
N GLU A 544 -22.05 19.81 7.35
CA GLU A 544 -21.35 20.45 8.49
C GLU A 544 -22.30 20.69 9.65
N ARG A 545 -23.54 21.07 9.41
CA ARG A 545 -24.58 21.18 10.44
C ARG A 545 -25.01 19.83 10.98
N LEU A 546 -25.11 18.80 10.14
CA LEU A 546 -25.40 17.43 10.58
C LEU A 546 -24.25 16.82 11.38
N THR A 547 -23.01 16.99 10.96
CA THR A 547 -21.85 16.32 11.57
C THR A 547 -21.26 17.10 12.74
N SER A 548 -21.21 18.41 12.71
CA SER A 548 -20.80 19.24 13.87
C SER A 548 -21.77 19.16 15.03
N ASN A 549 -23.01 18.75 14.78
CA ASN A 549 -24.07 18.62 15.79
C ASN A 549 -24.66 17.20 15.84
N THR A 550 -24.08 16.17 15.22
CA THR A 550 -24.73 14.85 15.06
C THR A 550 -25.04 14.20 16.40
N GLY A 551 -24.18 14.31 17.39
CA GLY A 551 -24.47 13.85 18.73
C GLY A 551 -25.57 14.68 19.43
N ALA A 552 -25.62 15.98 19.17
CA ALA A 552 -26.60 16.88 19.79
C ALA A 552 -27.93 16.90 19.01
N LEU A 553 -27.93 16.85 17.69
CA LEU A 553 -29.15 16.87 16.86
C LEU A 553 -29.87 15.53 16.86
N LEU A 554 -29.15 14.41 16.79
CA LEU A 554 -29.75 13.09 17.01
C LEU A 554 -30.27 12.99 18.45
N GLY A 555 -29.51 13.44 19.45
CA GLY A 555 -29.94 13.47 20.83
C GLY A 555 -31.16 14.37 21.07
N LEU A 556 -31.19 15.57 20.52
CA LEU A 556 -32.34 16.50 20.66
C LEU A 556 -33.55 16.04 19.85
N GLY A 557 -33.35 15.55 18.62
CA GLY A 557 -34.44 15.01 17.81
C GLY A 557 -35.07 13.76 18.43
N PHE A 558 -34.25 12.82 18.90
CA PHE A 558 -34.75 11.63 19.56
C PHE A 558 -35.31 11.90 20.94
N GLN A 559 -34.77 12.86 21.70
CA GLN A 559 -35.40 13.30 22.97
C GLN A 559 -36.75 13.94 22.74
N GLN A 560 -36.92 14.74 21.69
CA GLN A 560 -38.22 15.30 21.33
C GLN A 560 -39.19 14.24 20.86
N ILE A 561 -38.75 13.26 20.07
CA ILE A 561 -39.56 12.11 19.66
C ILE A 561 -39.97 11.30 20.89
N ALA A 562 -39.08 11.00 21.83
CA ALA A 562 -39.38 10.31 23.08
C ALA A 562 -40.43 11.07 23.90
N LYS A 563 -40.34 12.40 23.94
CA LYS A 563 -41.25 13.27 24.64
C LYS A 563 -42.63 13.32 24.00
N ILE A 564 -42.70 13.34 22.66
CA ILE A 564 -43.95 13.32 21.89
C ILE A 564 -44.64 11.97 21.97
N THR A 565 -43.90 10.87 21.84
CA THR A 565 -44.48 9.52 21.78
C THR A 565 -44.68 8.86 23.15
N GLY A 566 -44.14 9.48 24.22
CA GLY A 566 -44.12 8.86 25.56
C GLY A 566 -43.27 7.59 25.64
N THR A 567 -42.46 7.32 24.58
CA THR A 567 -41.67 6.09 24.47
C THR A 567 -40.25 6.33 25.02
N PRO A 568 -39.72 5.47 25.89
CA PRO A 568 -38.35 5.59 26.39
C PRO A 568 -37.34 5.65 25.25
N PHE A 569 -36.31 6.46 25.40
CA PHE A 569 -35.28 6.66 24.38
C PHE A 569 -34.68 5.35 23.84
N SER A 570 -34.50 4.34 24.71
CA SER A 570 -34.05 3.00 24.33
C SER A 570 -35.01 2.26 23.39
N GLN A 571 -36.32 2.49 23.50
CA GLN A 571 -37.31 1.84 22.66
C GLN A 571 -37.54 2.54 21.32
N ILE A 572 -37.07 3.79 21.14
CA ILE A 572 -37.14 4.46 19.87
C ILE A 572 -36.18 3.79 18.86
N PHE A 573 -35.07 3.24 19.33
CA PHE A 573 -34.22 2.41 18.50
C PHE A 573 -34.90 1.12 18.02
N ASP A 574 -35.78 0.53 18.82
CA ASP A 574 -36.58 -0.64 18.41
C ASP A 574 -37.64 -0.26 17.36
N PHE A 575 -38.13 0.98 17.37
CA PHE A 575 -39.04 1.52 16.35
C PHE A 575 -38.37 1.79 15.01
N ILE A 576 -37.06 2.10 15.01
CA ILE A 576 -36.27 2.36 13.80
C ILE A 576 -35.91 1.05 13.08
N GLY A 577 -36.24 -0.09 13.71
CA GLY A 577 -36.21 -1.43 13.10
C GLY A 577 -34.94 -2.21 13.37
N SER A 578 -35.15 -3.49 13.63
CA SER A 578 -34.10 -4.50 13.74
C SER A 578 -33.61 -4.86 12.34
N GLY A 579 -32.55 -4.19 11.88
CA GLY A 579 -31.84 -4.57 10.66
C GLY A 579 -32.20 -3.78 9.40
N ALA A 580 -31.23 -3.72 8.49
CA ALA A 580 -31.38 -3.11 7.19
C ALA A 580 -30.48 -3.82 6.17
N THR A 581 -30.86 -3.74 4.89
CA THR A 581 -30.03 -4.19 3.77
C THR A 581 -29.53 -2.96 3.01
N TYR A 582 -28.22 -2.82 2.97
CA TYR A 582 -27.50 -1.74 2.29
C TYR A 582 -27.00 -2.25 0.95
N ILE A 583 -27.38 -1.57 -0.12
CA ILE A 583 -26.95 -1.91 -1.48
C ILE A 583 -26.01 -0.81 -1.98
N GLY A 584 -24.85 -1.20 -2.44
CA GLY A 584 -23.85 -0.25 -2.89
C GLY A 584 -22.80 -0.92 -3.77
N TYR A 585 -21.69 -0.21 -3.97
CA TYR A 585 -20.57 -0.66 -4.80
C TYR A 585 -19.27 -0.53 -4.03
N VAL A 586 -18.45 -1.58 -4.05
CA VAL A 586 -17.09 -1.60 -3.53
C VAL A 586 -16.17 -2.05 -4.68
N SER A 587 -15.18 -1.24 -5.02
CA SER A 587 -14.25 -1.52 -6.14
C SER A 587 -14.96 -1.94 -7.44
N GLY A 588 -16.10 -1.33 -7.72
CA GLY A 588 -16.91 -1.60 -8.91
C GLY A 588 -17.81 -2.83 -8.83
N GLN A 589 -17.76 -3.60 -7.77
CA GLN A 589 -18.64 -4.74 -7.54
C GLN A 589 -19.86 -4.31 -6.73
N GLN A 590 -21.04 -4.66 -7.19
CA GLN A 590 -22.25 -4.44 -6.40
C GLN A 590 -22.24 -5.37 -5.20
N VAL A 591 -22.45 -4.79 -4.03
CA VAL A 591 -22.51 -5.52 -2.75
C VAL A 591 -23.84 -5.27 -2.05
N SER A 592 -24.28 -6.25 -1.30
CA SER A 592 -25.46 -6.16 -0.47
C SER A 592 -25.10 -6.62 0.94
N LEU A 593 -25.20 -5.70 1.91
CA LEU A 593 -24.87 -5.94 3.31
C LEU A 593 -26.15 -5.94 4.14
N SER A 594 -26.46 -7.06 4.77
CA SER A 594 -27.57 -7.16 5.71
C SER A 594 -27.05 -7.11 7.15
N THR A 595 -27.66 -6.27 7.97
CA THR A 595 -27.25 -6.04 9.35
C THR A 595 -28.43 -6.25 10.30
N SER A 596 -28.15 -6.69 11.51
CA SER A 596 -29.14 -6.84 12.57
C SER A 596 -29.52 -5.52 13.23
N ILE A 597 -28.69 -4.49 13.08
CA ILE A 597 -28.95 -3.12 13.54
C ILE A 597 -28.89 -2.16 12.36
N LYS A 598 -29.63 -1.07 12.46
CA LYS A 598 -29.62 -0.04 11.41
C LYS A 598 -28.54 1.01 11.70
N TYR A 599 -27.72 1.28 10.72
CA TYR A 599 -26.70 2.34 10.76
C TYR A 599 -27.24 3.63 10.13
N PRO A 600 -26.93 4.81 10.69
CA PRO A 600 -27.40 6.11 10.20
C PRO A 600 -26.54 6.60 9.02
N VAL A 601 -26.55 5.86 7.92
CA VAL A 601 -25.83 6.20 6.69
C VAL A 601 -26.80 6.47 5.55
N LEU A 602 -26.38 7.32 4.64
CA LEU A 602 -27.14 7.81 3.47
C LEU A 602 -26.43 7.38 2.20
N ALA A 603 -27.12 7.46 1.06
CA ALA A 603 -26.49 7.26 -0.25
C ALA A 603 -25.26 8.17 -0.41
N GLY A 604 -24.19 7.65 -1.00
CA GLY A 604 -22.90 8.31 -1.12
C GLY A 604 -21.76 7.49 -0.48
N GLY A 605 -20.64 8.15 -0.19
CA GLY A 605 -19.45 7.47 0.35
C GLY A 605 -19.66 6.96 1.78
N ILE A 606 -19.41 5.69 2.00
CA ILE A 606 -19.48 5.04 3.32
C ILE A 606 -18.22 4.27 3.63
N ALA A 607 -17.98 4.06 4.92
CA ALA A 607 -16.99 3.13 5.45
C ALA A 607 -17.67 2.06 6.29
N VAL A 608 -17.26 0.81 6.13
CA VAL A 608 -17.81 -0.36 6.80
C VAL A 608 -16.70 -1.08 7.56
N CYS A 609 -16.82 -1.17 8.88
CA CYS A 609 -15.97 -2.01 9.71
C CYS A 609 -16.60 -3.40 9.82
N GLN A 610 -15.83 -4.42 9.47
CA GLN A 610 -16.25 -5.82 9.61
C GLN A 610 -15.38 -6.53 10.64
N GLU A 611 -15.93 -7.58 11.22
CA GLU A 611 -15.16 -8.56 11.98
C GLU A 611 -14.51 -9.56 11.02
N THR A 612 -13.59 -10.36 11.53
CA THR A 612 -12.96 -11.45 10.76
C THR A 612 -13.97 -12.49 10.24
N THR A 613 -15.14 -12.58 10.85
CA THR A 613 -16.27 -13.40 10.40
C THR A 613 -17.02 -12.83 9.21
N GLY A 614 -16.70 -11.59 8.79
CA GLY A 614 -17.43 -10.85 7.75
C GLY A 614 -18.67 -10.11 8.27
N SER A 615 -19.01 -10.25 9.55
CA SER A 615 -20.15 -9.54 10.16
C SER A 615 -19.87 -8.04 10.23
N VAL A 616 -20.85 -7.22 9.87
CA VAL A 616 -20.75 -5.76 9.97
C VAL A 616 -20.80 -5.35 11.44
N ARG A 617 -19.74 -4.71 11.91
CA ARG A 617 -19.61 -4.21 13.26
C ARG A 617 -20.02 -2.74 13.37
N ASN A 618 -19.61 -1.96 12.38
CA ASN A 618 -19.93 -0.53 12.30
C ASN A 618 -20.01 -0.08 10.84
N MET A 619 -20.82 0.96 10.61
CA MET A 619 -20.93 1.60 9.31
C MET A 619 -21.07 3.10 9.52
N VAL A 620 -20.22 3.88 8.90
CA VAL A 620 -20.17 5.33 9.05
C VAL A 620 -20.19 6.03 7.70
N GLN A 621 -20.80 7.22 7.69
CA GLN A 621 -20.79 8.09 6.53
C GLN A 621 -19.42 8.76 6.39
N LEU A 622 -18.88 8.78 5.19
CA LEU A 622 -17.73 9.61 4.86
C LEU A 622 -18.13 11.07 4.72
N MET A 623 -17.18 11.97 4.90
CA MET A 623 -17.38 13.41 4.75
C MET A 623 -17.26 13.81 3.28
N PRO A 624 -18.31 14.43 2.70
CA PRO A 624 -18.25 14.91 1.32
C PRO A 624 -17.52 16.25 1.23
N MET A 625 -16.81 16.46 0.12
CA MET A 625 -16.26 17.75 -0.27
C MET A 625 -16.32 17.91 -1.78
N LYS A 626 -16.51 19.15 -2.25
CA LYS A 626 -16.36 19.48 -3.66
C LYS A 626 -14.88 19.59 -4.01
N ILE A 627 -14.46 18.90 -5.06
CA ILE A 627 -13.10 18.95 -5.56
C ILE A 627 -13.00 20.01 -6.66
N ASP A 628 -12.03 20.92 -6.54
CA ASP A 628 -11.67 21.90 -7.54
C ASP A 628 -10.57 21.37 -8.48
N LYS A 629 -9.54 20.73 -7.91
CA LYS A 629 -8.43 20.16 -8.67
C LYS A 629 -8.05 18.79 -8.14
N VAL A 630 -7.64 17.92 -9.07
CA VAL A 630 -7.14 16.57 -8.77
C VAL A 630 -5.66 16.51 -9.13
N GLY A 631 -4.81 16.11 -8.18
CA GLY A 631 -3.42 15.77 -8.37
C GLY A 631 -3.20 14.25 -8.32
N ALA A 632 -1.96 13.81 -8.40
CA ALA A 632 -1.61 12.38 -8.39
C ALA A 632 -1.91 11.69 -7.04
N ALA A 633 -1.60 12.36 -5.93
CA ALA A 633 -1.75 11.82 -4.58
C ALA A 633 -2.66 12.68 -3.67
N SER A 634 -3.22 13.76 -4.18
CA SER A 634 -4.05 14.67 -3.38
C SER A 634 -5.05 15.41 -4.24
N VAL A 635 -6.09 15.92 -3.60
CA VAL A 635 -7.08 16.79 -4.20
C VAL A 635 -7.10 18.14 -3.50
N LEU A 636 -7.48 19.20 -4.24
CA LEU A 636 -7.75 20.52 -3.69
C LEU A 636 -9.27 20.71 -3.63
N SER A 637 -9.79 21.00 -2.46
CA SER A 637 -11.21 21.30 -2.29
C SER A 637 -11.53 22.68 -2.86
N SER A 638 -12.81 22.94 -3.14
CA SER A 638 -13.29 24.27 -3.56
C SER A 638 -13.10 25.36 -2.49
N LYS A 639 -12.80 24.98 -1.25
CA LYS A 639 -12.44 25.88 -0.15
C LYS A 639 -10.92 26.17 -0.06
N GLY A 640 -10.11 25.58 -0.97
CA GLY A 640 -8.66 25.75 -1.00
C GLY A 640 -7.91 24.82 -0.04
N GLU A 641 -8.57 23.86 0.58
CA GLU A 641 -7.93 22.87 1.45
C GLU A 641 -7.42 21.69 0.63
N ARG A 642 -6.21 21.22 0.97
CA ARG A 642 -5.60 20.04 0.34
C ARG A 642 -5.91 18.80 1.18
N PHE A 643 -6.39 17.76 0.52
CA PHE A 643 -6.61 16.44 1.09
C PHE A 643 -5.78 15.41 0.36
N GLU A 644 -5.11 14.54 1.10
CA GLU A 644 -4.42 13.40 0.52
C GLU A 644 -5.41 12.30 0.13
N MET A 645 -5.11 11.60 -0.94
CA MET A 645 -5.85 10.40 -1.34
C MET A 645 -5.26 9.16 -0.66
N ALA A 646 -6.11 8.19 -0.38
CA ALA A 646 -5.67 6.86 0.01
C ALA A 646 -5.12 6.12 -1.23
N ASP A 647 -4.22 5.15 -1.00
CA ASP A 647 -3.64 4.34 -2.08
C ASP A 647 -4.71 3.56 -2.87
N ASP A 648 -5.81 3.22 -2.20
CA ASP A 648 -6.96 2.46 -2.71
C ASP A 648 -8.18 3.34 -3.03
N THR A 649 -7.98 4.65 -3.25
CA THR A 649 -9.07 5.58 -3.57
C THR A 649 -9.89 5.09 -4.75
N GLN A 650 -11.17 4.88 -4.52
CA GLN A 650 -12.11 4.41 -5.54
C GLN A 650 -12.71 5.58 -6.29
N VAL A 651 -12.82 5.47 -7.62
CA VAL A 651 -13.39 6.51 -8.48
C VAL A 651 -14.61 5.95 -9.19
N TYR A 652 -15.72 6.67 -9.12
CA TYR A 652 -16.98 6.31 -9.75
C TYR A 652 -17.49 7.45 -10.64
N LEU A 653 -17.95 7.08 -11.82
CA LEU A 653 -18.77 7.92 -12.66
C LEU A 653 -20.24 7.65 -12.32
N TRP A 654 -20.96 8.68 -11.93
CA TRP A 654 -22.41 8.57 -11.80
C TRP A 654 -23.09 9.00 -13.12
N TYR A 655 -23.86 8.07 -13.69
CA TYR A 655 -24.55 8.30 -14.95
C TYR A 655 -25.89 7.56 -14.98
N LYS A 656 -26.97 8.25 -15.34
CA LYS A 656 -28.33 7.69 -15.43
C LYS A 656 -28.78 6.89 -14.21
N GLY A 657 -28.48 7.35 -13.01
CA GLY A 657 -28.90 6.72 -11.78
C GLY A 657 -28.06 5.51 -11.36
N GLN A 658 -26.89 5.32 -11.93
CA GLN A 658 -25.99 4.18 -11.59
C GLN A 658 -24.55 4.64 -11.42
N TYR A 659 -23.80 3.92 -10.59
CA TYR A 659 -22.37 4.11 -10.38
C TYR A 659 -21.57 3.18 -11.28
N TYR A 660 -20.63 3.75 -12.02
CA TYR A 660 -19.68 3.01 -12.86
C TYR A 660 -18.28 3.22 -12.34
N TYR A 661 -17.60 2.13 -11.98
CA TYR A 661 -16.22 2.19 -11.52
C TYR A 661 -15.30 2.64 -12.66
N THR A 662 -14.40 3.57 -12.37
CA THR A 662 -13.50 4.13 -13.37
C THR A 662 -12.15 4.47 -12.77
N LYS A 663 -11.23 4.94 -13.58
CA LYS A 663 -9.90 5.38 -13.12
C LYS A 663 -9.90 6.89 -12.90
N LEU A 664 -9.06 7.35 -11.97
CA LEU A 664 -8.85 8.78 -11.71
C LEU A 664 -8.46 9.56 -12.98
N THR A 665 -7.63 8.94 -13.83
CA THR A 665 -7.18 9.51 -15.11
C THR A 665 -8.31 9.71 -16.14
N SER A 666 -9.46 9.06 -15.94
CA SER A 666 -10.62 9.16 -16.83
C SER A 666 -11.56 10.31 -16.46
N VAL A 667 -11.34 10.98 -15.34
CA VAL A 667 -12.16 12.08 -14.85
C VAL A 667 -11.27 13.29 -14.54
N ASN A 668 -11.72 14.46 -14.94
CA ASN A 668 -11.03 15.73 -14.68
C ASN A 668 -12.04 16.79 -14.23
N SER A 669 -11.55 17.83 -13.56
CA SER A 669 -12.40 18.90 -13.06
C SER A 669 -12.95 19.82 -14.15
N ASP A 670 -12.45 19.75 -15.38
CA ASP A 670 -12.92 20.60 -16.48
C ASP A 670 -14.22 20.04 -17.08
N ASP A 671 -14.29 18.70 -17.22
CA ASP A 671 -15.43 18.00 -17.84
C ASP A 671 -16.44 17.45 -16.82
N TYR A 672 -16.05 17.35 -15.54
CA TYR A 672 -16.85 16.72 -14.49
C TYR A 672 -16.97 17.59 -13.24
N TYR A 673 -18.13 17.52 -12.60
CA TYR A 673 -18.28 17.88 -11.20
C TYR A 673 -17.76 16.74 -10.36
N LEU A 674 -16.77 17.01 -9.48
CA LEU A 674 -16.12 16.01 -8.67
C LEU A 674 -16.46 16.20 -7.20
N THR A 675 -16.93 15.13 -6.56
CA THR A 675 -17.14 15.06 -5.12
C THR A 675 -16.19 14.05 -4.53
N GLY A 676 -15.33 14.49 -3.60
CA GLY A 676 -14.50 13.63 -2.80
C GLY A 676 -15.22 13.25 -1.50
N TRP A 677 -15.01 12.02 -1.05
CA TRP A 677 -15.49 11.52 0.24
C TRP A 677 -14.28 11.08 1.05
N TYR A 678 -14.05 11.71 2.20
CA TYR A 678 -12.90 11.43 3.04
C TYR A 678 -13.33 10.88 4.41
N ASP A 679 -12.43 10.07 4.99
CA ASP A 679 -12.66 9.52 6.32
C ASP A 679 -12.43 10.59 7.39
N ASN A 680 -13.32 10.68 8.35
CA ASN A 680 -13.23 11.60 9.49
C ASN A 680 -13.93 11.00 10.72
N PHE A 681 -13.67 9.72 11.00
CA PHE A 681 -14.31 9.02 12.11
C PHE A 681 -13.35 8.70 13.28
N GLY A 682 -12.24 9.43 13.37
CA GLY A 682 -11.39 9.44 14.56
C GLY A 682 -10.04 8.73 14.43
N CYS A 683 -9.74 8.07 13.29
CA CYS A 683 -8.43 7.47 13.06
C CYS A 683 -7.34 8.55 13.01
N ALA A 684 -6.25 8.38 13.76
CA ALA A 684 -5.20 9.39 13.90
C ALA A 684 -4.50 9.71 12.56
N ALA A 685 -4.34 8.71 11.69
CA ALA A 685 -3.82 8.84 10.33
C ALA A 685 -4.94 8.85 9.26
N GLY A 686 -6.18 9.19 9.64
CA GLY A 686 -7.32 9.36 8.74
C GLY A 686 -7.28 10.66 7.93
N LYS A 687 -8.47 11.16 7.57
CA LYS A 687 -8.70 12.32 6.69
C LYS A 687 -8.16 12.14 5.27
N LYS A 688 -8.13 10.90 4.80
CA LYS A 688 -7.80 10.54 3.43
C LYS A 688 -9.05 10.49 2.58
N VAL A 689 -8.95 10.96 1.33
CA VAL A 689 -10.02 10.75 0.35
C VAL A 689 -10.05 9.28 -0.02
N ARG A 690 -11.19 8.64 0.20
CA ARG A 690 -11.40 7.21 -0.06
C ARG A 690 -12.21 6.97 -1.33
N ILE A 691 -13.07 7.92 -1.67
CA ILE A 691 -13.97 7.80 -2.83
C ILE A 691 -14.05 9.14 -3.54
N ILE A 692 -14.05 9.09 -4.86
CA ILE A 692 -14.35 10.22 -5.73
C ILE A 692 -15.54 9.84 -6.61
N VAL A 693 -16.56 10.68 -6.62
CA VAL A 693 -17.71 10.55 -7.52
C VAL A 693 -17.67 11.67 -8.55
N ALA A 694 -17.68 11.31 -9.82
CA ALA A 694 -17.68 12.23 -10.95
C ALA A 694 -19.05 12.26 -11.63
N VAL A 695 -19.56 13.45 -11.88
CA VAL A 695 -20.78 13.69 -12.66
C VAL A 695 -20.42 14.56 -13.85
N LYS A 696 -20.75 14.12 -15.06
CA LYS A 696 -20.39 14.86 -16.27
C LYS A 696 -21.09 16.23 -16.27
N LYS A 697 -20.38 17.27 -16.64
CA LYS A 697 -20.96 18.61 -16.91
C LYS A 697 -21.74 18.57 -18.22
N ASP A 698 -22.85 19.29 -18.27
CA ASP A 698 -23.68 19.44 -19.48
C ASP A 698 -22.95 20.22 -20.58
#